data_1e0e8b5e3e0d2fed0b86cf9930aa7d77
#
_entry.id   1e0e8b5e3e0d2fed0b86cf9930aa7d77
#
_cell.length_a   1.000
_cell.length_b   1.000
_cell.length_c   1.000
_cell.angle_alpha   90.00
_cell.angle_beta   90.00
_cell.angle_gamma   90.00
#
_symmetry.space_group_name_H-M   'P 1'
#
loop_
_entity.id
_entity.type
_entity.pdbx_description
1 polymer ?
#
loop_
_entity_poly.entity_id
_entity_poly.type
_entity_poly.pdbx_seq_one_letter_code
_entity_poly.pdbx_strand_id
1 'polypeptide(L)'
;YIDTVQEQTLSSYPLTIEANPVDMSGMLSAMSGAKDDSADAHDLDKVYANTVMYSMLNSMVSSATGQSNNLPEFKKYLENPDNKIHDYISGIQYTYDMGFAVYTEDPNGTVIKADTTELLQNVMKSMYGGDYSSYFDSMGGFYSGFNVWQELLSGEDGALVSASTQNQYDVIYGSWPQNYNEVVLVVDKNNEISDLTLYALGLESMDDISNAMMQSMNKKQIDTTQSSWSYEDLCGRSFKLILPSEGYVASGSGYTDISQTADGLHQLYNNDSVGVQLKIVGIVRPAKGSVTSSTYGSIGYTSALTNYAIEQADSTEIIQKQLANPDVDVFTGSAFPNAATATTDQKVAAAQAYLNKLSVDDRATVYRKCMTAPDDTTLDAALTQTMETFTRDDAKEMADNGVFEASGKTAQQMKEMIDAMDDETFIRFFRPYMRAILSMQMQQETVKAYSGMTSQEVISAISAKGISSSQYADVYDNYVASSASGSTYNNNLKKLGYVDKDSPSAINIYASSFENKDQISACIDDYNADAAENDQISYTDYVGLLMSSITTIINAISYVLIGFVAISLVVSSIMIGIITYISVLERTKEIGILRSIGASKQDISRVFNAETLIEGFTAGVMGILCTLILLIPINLIVHHLTGLPTLSAILPVLGAILLILISMALTFIAGLIPSGMAAKKDPVVALRTE
;
A
#
# COMPACT_ATOMS: atom_id res chain seq x y z
N TYR A 1 5.76 4.45 27.36
CA TYR A 1 6.12 5.22 26.16
C TYR A 1 5.90 4.43 24.88
N ILE A 2 6.42 3.17 24.79
CA ILE A 2 6.21 2.32 23.61
C ILE A 2 4.73 2.07 23.41
N ASP A 3 3.98 1.71 24.44
CA ASP A 3 2.54 1.53 24.39
C ASP A 3 1.83 2.81 23.92
N THR A 4 2.24 3.98 24.45
CA THR A 4 1.68 5.27 24.03
C THR A 4 2.00 5.59 22.57
N VAL A 5 3.23 5.29 22.11
CA VAL A 5 3.63 5.45 20.70
C VAL A 5 2.83 4.49 19.83
N GLN A 6 2.65 3.25 20.26
CA GLN A 6 1.85 2.26 19.56
C GLN A 6 0.39 2.69 19.44
N GLU A 7 -0.24 3.15 20.53
CA GLU A 7 -1.61 3.66 20.50
C GLU A 7 -1.77 4.87 19.60
N GLN A 8 -0.86 5.85 19.69
CA GLN A 8 -0.91 7.05 18.83
C GLN A 8 -0.63 6.72 17.37
N THR A 9 0.29 5.79 17.09
CA THR A 9 0.57 5.34 15.72
C THR A 9 -0.62 4.62 15.13
N LEU A 10 -1.29 3.76 15.88
CA LEU A 10 -2.44 2.99 15.37
C LEU A 10 -3.68 3.81 15.15
N SER A 11 -3.92 4.84 15.97
CA SER A 11 -5.01 5.78 15.71
C SER A 11 -4.79 6.60 14.44
N SER A 12 -3.55 6.61 13.93
CA SER A 12 -3.15 7.32 12.70
C SER A 12 -3.05 6.42 11.47
N TYR A 13 -2.86 5.11 11.65
CA TYR A 13 -2.69 4.14 10.55
C TYR A 13 -3.75 3.04 10.64
N PRO A 14 -4.77 3.08 9.76
CA PRO A 14 -5.84 2.09 9.75
C PRO A 14 -5.37 0.73 9.24
N LEU A 15 -6.18 -0.28 9.50
CA LEU A 15 -6.23 -1.49 8.69
C LEU A 15 -6.88 -1.14 7.36
N THR A 16 -6.10 -1.20 6.27
CA THR A 16 -6.58 -0.87 4.93
C THR A 16 -6.92 -2.13 4.15
N ILE A 17 -8.13 -2.19 3.65
CA ILE A 17 -8.66 -3.28 2.81
C ILE A 17 -8.94 -2.68 1.43
N GLU A 18 -8.10 -2.98 0.46
CA GLU A 18 -8.23 -2.50 -0.92
C GLU A 18 -9.06 -3.47 -1.76
N ALA A 19 -9.75 -2.99 -2.79
CA ALA A 19 -10.49 -3.84 -3.74
C ALA A 19 -9.56 -4.84 -4.44
N ASN A 20 -8.33 -4.43 -4.75
CA ASN A 20 -7.30 -5.28 -5.33
C ASN A 20 -6.07 -5.28 -4.41
N PRO A 21 -6.01 -6.17 -3.42
CA PRO A 21 -4.93 -6.18 -2.45
C PRO A 21 -3.60 -6.57 -3.10
N VAL A 22 -2.53 -5.83 -2.78
CA VAL A 22 -1.17 -6.18 -3.17
C VAL A 22 -0.51 -6.91 -2.00
N ASP A 23 0.03 -8.10 -2.23
CA ASP A 23 0.77 -8.84 -1.20
C ASP A 23 2.15 -8.19 -0.94
N MET A 24 2.14 -7.09 -0.19
CA MET A 24 3.36 -6.39 0.24
C MET A 24 4.15 -7.19 1.28
N SER A 25 3.50 -8.07 2.06
CA SER A 25 4.19 -8.88 3.07
C SER A 25 5.05 -9.94 2.42
N GLY A 26 4.54 -10.62 1.39
CA GLY A 26 5.31 -11.54 0.55
C GLY A 26 6.44 -10.82 -0.19
N MET A 27 6.20 -9.61 -0.70
CA MET A 27 7.20 -8.80 -1.37
C MET A 27 8.32 -8.34 -0.42
N LEU A 28 7.97 -7.87 0.78
CA LEU A 28 8.93 -7.44 1.81
C LEU A 28 9.73 -8.63 2.35
N SER A 29 9.09 -9.77 2.57
CA SER A 29 9.75 -11.02 2.98
C SER A 29 10.72 -11.50 1.91
N ALA A 30 10.35 -11.44 0.64
CA ALA A 30 11.22 -11.75 -0.48
C ALA A 30 12.43 -10.80 -0.57
N MET A 31 12.23 -9.48 -0.37
CA MET A 31 13.31 -8.48 -0.38
C MET A 31 14.24 -8.59 0.83
N SER A 32 13.72 -8.90 2.01
CA SER A 32 14.52 -9.05 3.24
C SER A 32 15.32 -10.36 3.28
N GLY A 33 15.06 -11.29 2.35
CA GLY A 33 15.64 -12.63 2.38
C GLY A 33 15.16 -13.45 3.59
N ALA A 34 14.14 -12.97 4.30
CA ALA A 34 13.49 -13.70 5.37
C ALA A 34 12.76 -14.90 4.73
N LYS A 35 13.34 -16.08 4.86
CA LYS A 35 12.63 -17.32 4.55
C LYS A 35 11.56 -17.51 5.64
N ASP A 36 10.39 -17.89 5.20
CA ASP A 36 9.42 -18.52 6.10
C ASP A 36 10.15 -19.63 6.87
N ASP A 37 10.05 -19.69 8.18
CA ASP A 37 10.69 -20.69 9.03
C ASP A 37 10.28 -22.14 8.65
N SER A 38 9.32 -22.29 7.75
CA SER A 38 8.89 -23.55 7.15
C SER A 38 9.67 -23.97 5.90
N ALA A 39 10.60 -23.14 5.37
CA ALA A 39 11.43 -23.54 4.24
C ALA A 39 12.41 -24.61 4.69
N ASP A 40 12.34 -25.80 4.08
CA ASP A 40 13.16 -26.95 4.35
C ASP A 40 14.63 -26.56 4.53
N ALA A 41 15.16 -26.78 5.74
CA ALA A 41 16.56 -26.61 6.02
C ALA A 41 17.32 -27.63 5.17
N HIS A 42 18.04 -27.16 4.16
CA HIS A 42 18.91 -27.98 3.34
C HIS A 42 20.31 -28.08 3.99
N ASP A 43 21.05 -29.13 3.68
CA ASP A 43 22.44 -29.29 4.10
C ASP A 43 23.30 -28.15 3.52
N LEU A 44 24.37 -27.76 4.23
CA LEU A 44 25.28 -26.69 3.83
C LEU A 44 26.45 -27.21 2.96
N ASP A 45 26.27 -28.29 2.21
CA ASP A 45 27.26 -28.99 1.41
C ASP A 45 27.43 -28.43 -0.02
N LYS A 46 26.50 -27.57 -0.45
CA LYS A 46 26.44 -26.98 -1.80
C LYS A 46 25.96 -25.55 -1.73
N VAL A 47 26.03 -24.85 -2.88
CA VAL A 47 25.35 -23.57 -3.07
C VAL A 47 23.98 -23.83 -3.66
N TYR A 48 22.95 -23.33 -3.00
CA TYR A 48 21.57 -23.45 -3.43
C TYR A 48 21.08 -22.12 -4.00
N ALA A 49 20.24 -22.18 -5.03
CA ALA A 49 19.67 -20.98 -5.61
C ALA A 49 18.64 -20.35 -4.65
N ASN A 50 18.77 -19.06 -4.40
CA ASN A 50 17.73 -18.28 -3.74
C ASN A 50 16.81 -17.68 -4.82
N THR A 51 15.56 -18.12 -4.86
CA THR A 51 14.59 -17.77 -5.90
C THR A 51 13.79 -16.49 -5.57
N VAL A 52 14.40 -15.52 -4.88
CA VAL A 52 13.77 -14.25 -4.46
C VAL A 52 13.07 -13.55 -5.63
N MET A 53 13.74 -13.46 -6.80
CA MET A 53 13.14 -12.81 -7.98
C MET A 53 11.92 -13.57 -8.49
N TYR A 54 11.96 -14.91 -8.52
CA TYR A 54 10.82 -15.73 -8.96
C TYR A 54 9.66 -15.63 -7.97
N SER A 55 9.96 -15.62 -6.67
CA SER A 55 8.94 -15.41 -5.62
C SER A 55 8.30 -14.03 -5.75
N MET A 56 9.08 -12.98 -5.99
CA MET A 56 8.59 -11.64 -6.25
C MET A 56 7.72 -11.55 -7.51
N LEU A 57 8.15 -12.18 -8.61
CA LEU A 57 7.35 -12.26 -9.85
C LEU A 57 6.05 -13.06 -9.64
N ASN A 58 6.09 -14.14 -8.88
CA ASN A 58 4.89 -14.90 -8.54
C ASN A 58 3.93 -14.07 -7.67
N SER A 59 4.44 -13.33 -6.69
CA SER A 59 3.61 -12.42 -5.88
C SER A 59 2.99 -11.31 -6.74
N MET A 60 3.73 -10.75 -7.71
CA MET A 60 3.19 -9.79 -8.67
C MET A 60 2.12 -10.42 -9.58
N VAL A 61 2.33 -11.63 -10.08
CA VAL A 61 1.33 -12.35 -10.89
C VAL A 61 0.12 -12.70 -10.04
N SER A 62 0.31 -13.16 -8.80
CA SER A 62 -0.78 -13.47 -7.87
C SER A 62 -1.60 -12.22 -7.54
N SER A 63 -0.94 -11.06 -7.36
CA SER A 63 -1.64 -9.78 -7.16
C SER A 63 -2.38 -9.32 -8.42
N ALA A 64 -1.83 -9.59 -9.62
CA ALA A 64 -2.48 -9.23 -10.89
C ALA A 64 -3.61 -10.20 -11.30
N THR A 65 -3.56 -11.46 -10.84
CA THR A 65 -4.54 -12.51 -11.12
C THR A 65 -5.32 -12.91 -9.87
N GLY A 66 -5.02 -12.28 -8.74
CA GLY A 66 -5.53 -12.60 -7.41
C GLY A 66 -7.00 -12.27 -7.23
N GLN A 67 -7.55 -12.83 -6.19
CA GLN A 67 -8.91 -12.56 -5.72
C GLN A 67 -9.05 -11.07 -5.42
N SER A 68 -9.96 -10.40 -6.12
CA SER A 68 -10.39 -9.06 -5.71
C SER A 68 -11.29 -9.19 -4.47
N ASN A 69 -11.10 -8.33 -3.49
CA ASN A 69 -11.96 -8.25 -2.32
C ASN A 69 -13.37 -7.82 -2.73
N ASN A 70 -14.39 -8.53 -2.27
CA ASN A 70 -15.78 -8.11 -2.43
C ASN A 70 -16.13 -7.06 -1.37
N LEU A 71 -15.62 -5.82 -1.57
CA LEU A 71 -15.84 -4.72 -0.66
C LEU A 71 -17.32 -4.34 -0.46
N PRO A 72 -18.22 -4.43 -1.48
CA PRO A 72 -19.65 -4.25 -1.29
C PRO A 72 -20.27 -5.16 -0.23
N GLU A 73 -19.96 -6.44 -0.25
CA GLU A 73 -20.50 -7.39 0.74
C GLU A 73 -19.86 -7.18 2.11
N PHE A 74 -18.56 -6.90 2.15
CA PHE A 74 -17.88 -6.60 3.40
C PHE A 74 -18.36 -5.27 4.02
N LYS A 75 -18.68 -4.26 3.23
CA LYS A 75 -19.30 -3.02 3.70
C LYS A 75 -20.63 -3.29 4.39
N LYS A 76 -21.49 -4.13 3.82
CA LYS A 76 -22.76 -4.52 4.45
C LYS A 76 -22.54 -5.22 5.81
N TYR A 77 -21.49 -6.07 5.89
CA TYR A 77 -21.10 -6.70 7.16
C TYR A 77 -20.68 -5.64 8.18
N LEU A 78 -19.86 -4.68 7.79
CA LEU A 78 -19.39 -3.59 8.67
C LEU A 78 -20.51 -2.63 9.09
N GLU A 79 -21.48 -2.36 8.24
CA GLU A 79 -22.61 -1.46 8.54
C GLU A 79 -23.72 -2.12 9.36
N ASN A 80 -23.63 -3.41 9.62
CA ASN A 80 -24.56 -4.10 10.52
C ASN A 80 -24.33 -3.62 11.97
N PRO A 81 -25.29 -2.94 12.62
CA PRO A 81 -25.11 -2.37 13.96
C PRO A 81 -24.91 -3.43 15.06
N ASP A 82 -25.32 -4.69 14.81
CA ASP A 82 -25.16 -5.80 15.76
C ASP A 82 -23.77 -6.46 15.66
N ASN A 83 -22.89 -5.97 14.79
CA ASN A 83 -21.57 -6.53 14.60
C ASN A 83 -20.62 -6.16 15.74
N LYS A 84 -19.98 -7.17 16.33
CA LYS A 84 -19.01 -6.99 17.43
C LYS A 84 -17.81 -6.14 17.07
N ILE A 85 -17.50 -5.97 15.78
CA ILE A 85 -16.36 -5.16 15.33
C ILE A 85 -16.47 -3.72 15.84
N HIS A 86 -17.69 -3.20 16.02
CA HIS A 86 -17.96 -1.84 16.52
C HIS A 86 -17.42 -1.62 17.94
N ASP A 87 -17.26 -2.66 18.76
CA ASP A 87 -16.69 -2.56 20.11
C ASP A 87 -15.17 -2.27 20.06
N TYR A 88 -14.52 -2.50 18.93
CA TYR A 88 -13.06 -2.49 18.79
C TYR A 88 -12.53 -1.35 17.92
N ILE A 89 -13.41 -0.66 17.19
CA ILE A 89 -13.03 0.40 16.25
C ILE A 89 -13.29 1.80 16.83
N SER A 90 -12.51 2.78 16.35
CA SER A 90 -12.76 4.21 16.57
C SER A 90 -13.42 4.89 15.37
N GLY A 91 -13.46 4.21 14.22
CA GLY A 91 -14.13 4.69 13.02
C GLY A 91 -13.81 3.84 11.79
N ILE A 92 -14.65 3.99 10.78
CA ILE A 92 -14.48 3.41 9.45
C ILE A 92 -14.50 4.54 8.44
N GLN A 93 -13.59 4.48 7.48
CA GLN A 93 -13.54 5.42 6.36
C GLN A 93 -13.61 4.63 5.05
N TYR A 94 -14.56 4.99 4.20
CA TYR A 94 -14.71 4.43 2.86
C TYR A 94 -14.05 5.35 1.84
N THR A 95 -13.13 4.82 1.06
CA THR A 95 -12.44 5.55 0.00
C THR A 95 -13.05 5.20 -1.35
N TYR A 96 -13.17 6.19 -2.23
CA TYR A 96 -13.75 6.05 -3.56
C TYR A 96 -12.81 6.62 -4.62
N ASP A 97 -12.72 5.93 -5.77
CA ASP A 97 -11.90 6.35 -6.91
C ASP A 97 -12.71 7.27 -7.83
N MET A 98 -12.98 8.47 -7.38
CA MET A 98 -13.85 9.44 -8.07
C MET A 98 -13.09 10.52 -8.87
N GLY A 99 -11.76 10.44 -8.94
CA GLY A 99 -10.96 11.45 -9.62
C GLY A 99 -11.06 12.83 -8.98
N PHE A 100 -10.96 12.90 -7.66
CA PHE A 100 -11.01 14.15 -6.89
C PHE A 100 -9.99 15.16 -7.41
N ALA A 101 -10.44 16.27 -8.00
CA ALA A 101 -9.59 17.26 -8.64
C ALA A 101 -9.85 18.66 -8.08
N VAL A 102 -8.86 19.19 -7.37
CA VAL A 102 -8.87 20.55 -6.85
C VAL A 102 -7.95 21.41 -7.68
N TYR A 103 -8.38 22.63 -8.00
CA TYR A 103 -7.65 23.61 -8.79
C TYR A 103 -7.45 24.89 -7.99
N THR A 104 -6.33 25.56 -8.27
CA THR A 104 -5.99 26.89 -7.73
C THR A 104 -5.19 27.66 -8.77
N GLU A 105 -4.93 28.95 -8.50
CA GLU A 105 -4.03 29.76 -9.34
C GLU A 105 -2.62 29.76 -8.75
N ASP A 106 -1.63 29.56 -9.61
CA ASP A 106 -0.21 29.71 -9.28
C ASP A 106 0.18 31.21 -9.16
N PRO A 107 1.41 31.56 -8.73
CA PRO A 107 1.85 32.95 -8.63
C PRO A 107 1.84 33.71 -9.95
N ASN A 108 1.79 33.03 -11.10
CA ASN A 108 1.73 33.62 -12.43
C ASN A 108 0.29 33.82 -12.91
N GLY A 109 -0.72 33.44 -12.14
CA GLY A 109 -2.14 33.47 -12.50
C GLY A 109 -2.57 32.33 -13.42
N THR A 110 -1.78 31.27 -13.51
CA THR A 110 -2.15 30.07 -14.25
C THR A 110 -2.99 29.15 -13.37
N VAL A 111 -4.12 28.68 -13.88
CA VAL A 111 -4.92 27.67 -13.17
C VAL A 111 -4.19 26.32 -13.23
N ILE A 112 -3.83 25.79 -12.08
CA ILE A 112 -3.13 24.53 -11.93
C ILE A 112 -4.00 23.55 -11.15
N LYS A 113 -3.80 22.25 -11.41
CA LYS A 113 -4.35 21.20 -10.58
C LYS A 113 -3.48 21.06 -9.32
N ALA A 114 -4.09 21.20 -8.17
CA ALA A 114 -3.45 21.07 -6.86
C ALA A 114 -3.17 19.59 -6.51
N ASP A 115 -2.63 18.83 -7.48
CA ASP A 115 -2.35 17.39 -7.40
C ASP A 115 -0.85 17.14 -7.48
N THR A 116 -0.28 16.74 -6.38
CA THR A 116 1.15 16.48 -6.27
C THR A 116 1.60 15.21 -7.00
N THR A 117 0.70 14.27 -7.24
CA THR A 117 0.99 13.07 -8.05
C THR A 117 1.20 13.46 -9.51
N GLU A 118 0.33 14.30 -10.06
CA GLU A 118 0.47 14.81 -11.42
C GLU A 118 1.72 15.69 -11.57
N LEU A 119 2.04 16.51 -10.57
CA LEU A 119 3.29 17.26 -10.52
C LEU A 119 4.50 16.33 -10.67
N LEU A 120 4.57 15.24 -9.86
CA LEU A 120 5.67 14.28 -9.91
C LEU A 120 5.74 13.56 -11.26
N GLN A 121 4.62 13.18 -11.85
CA GLN A 121 4.56 12.58 -13.18
C GLN A 121 5.12 13.53 -14.25
N ASN A 122 4.72 14.80 -14.23
CA ASN A 122 5.20 15.82 -15.18
C ASN A 122 6.70 16.09 -15.00
N VAL A 123 7.19 16.14 -13.79
CA VAL A 123 8.61 16.26 -13.47
C VAL A 123 9.40 15.06 -14.03
N MET A 124 8.96 13.84 -13.78
CA MET A 124 9.59 12.62 -14.28
C MET A 124 9.57 12.55 -15.82
N LYS A 125 8.46 12.93 -16.44
CA LYS A 125 8.33 13.03 -17.90
C LYS A 125 9.33 14.01 -18.50
N SER A 126 9.53 15.16 -17.86
CA SER A 126 10.51 16.15 -18.32
C SER A 126 11.96 15.70 -18.15
N MET A 127 12.24 14.86 -17.11
CA MET A 127 13.58 14.32 -16.86
C MET A 127 13.99 13.19 -17.80
N TYR A 128 13.09 12.27 -18.06
CA TYR A 128 13.40 11.00 -18.73
C TYR A 128 12.80 10.91 -20.15
N GLY A 129 11.99 11.87 -20.57
CA GLY A 129 11.46 11.98 -21.95
C GLY A 129 10.44 10.92 -22.34
N GLY A 130 9.89 10.15 -21.38
CA GLY A 130 8.91 9.10 -21.61
C GLY A 130 7.59 9.35 -20.89
N ASP A 131 6.54 8.63 -21.31
CA ASP A 131 5.27 8.58 -20.57
C ASP A 131 5.34 7.44 -19.54
N TYR A 132 5.37 7.79 -18.26
CA TYR A 132 5.44 6.87 -17.14
C TYR A 132 4.10 6.73 -16.42
N SER A 133 2.98 7.23 -16.96
CA SER A 133 1.67 7.22 -16.33
C SER A 133 1.25 5.79 -15.94
N SER A 134 1.38 4.83 -16.84
CA SER A 134 1.05 3.42 -16.56
C SER A 134 1.93 2.78 -15.47
N TYR A 135 3.18 3.24 -15.32
CA TYR A 135 4.08 2.81 -14.25
C TYR A 135 3.61 3.37 -12.89
N PHE A 136 3.23 4.65 -12.85
CA PHE A 136 2.66 5.28 -11.67
C PHE A 136 1.33 4.64 -11.27
N ASP A 137 0.46 4.36 -12.23
CA ASP A 137 -0.82 3.69 -11.99
C ASP A 137 -0.64 2.29 -11.39
N SER A 138 0.38 1.54 -11.85
CA SER A 138 0.71 0.21 -11.31
C SER A 138 1.35 0.24 -9.91
N MET A 139 1.93 1.37 -9.50
CA MET A 139 2.52 1.60 -8.18
C MET A 139 1.64 2.49 -7.27
N GLY A 140 0.35 2.58 -7.57
CA GLY A 140 -0.61 3.51 -6.95
C GLY A 140 -0.54 3.62 -5.43
N GLY A 141 -0.38 2.50 -4.72
CA GLY A 141 -0.26 2.49 -3.25
C GLY A 141 0.99 3.22 -2.72
N PHE A 142 2.11 3.21 -3.45
CA PHE A 142 3.34 3.88 -3.04
C PHE A 142 3.26 5.41 -3.19
N TYR A 143 2.57 5.89 -4.23
CA TYR A 143 2.46 7.33 -4.50
C TYR A 143 1.29 8.02 -3.80
N SER A 144 0.33 7.27 -3.26
CA SER A 144 -0.75 7.84 -2.44
C SER A 144 -0.23 8.63 -1.22
N GLY A 145 0.95 8.27 -0.71
CA GLY A 145 1.63 8.98 0.38
C GLY A 145 2.13 10.39 0.01
N PHE A 146 2.18 10.75 -1.28
CA PHE A 146 2.55 12.09 -1.73
C PHE A 146 1.35 13.00 -1.96
N ASN A 147 0.11 12.48 -1.89
CA ASN A 147 -1.07 13.31 -2.03
C ASN A 147 -1.24 14.18 -0.79
N VAL A 148 -1.24 15.50 -1.00
CA VAL A 148 -1.42 16.49 0.06
C VAL A 148 -2.89 16.67 0.47
N TRP A 149 -3.85 16.25 -0.35
CA TRP A 149 -5.27 16.28 -0.03
C TRP A 149 -5.66 14.99 0.69
N GLN A 150 -6.02 15.09 1.96
CA GLN A 150 -6.33 13.92 2.79
C GLN A 150 -7.70 14.07 3.46
N GLU A 151 -8.49 13.01 3.39
CA GLU A 151 -9.77 12.97 4.09
C GLU A 151 -9.54 12.72 5.58
N LEU A 152 -10.07 13.63 6.40
CA LEU A 152 -10.02 13.51 7.85
C LEU A 152 -11.03 12.47 8.33
N LEU A 153 -10.66 11.70 9.34
CA LEU A 153 -11.57 10.73 9.95
C LEU A 153 -12.77 11.44 10.55
N SER A 154 -13.96 11.03 10.14
CA SER A 154 -15.23 11.51 10.68
C SER A 154 -15.43 11.03 12.11
N GLY A 155 -16.13 11.84 12.91
CA GLY A 155 -16.52 11.46 14.26
C GLY A 155 -17.84 10.69 14.28
N GLU A 156 -18.16 10.15 15.45
CA GLU A 156 -19.47 9.58 15.73
C GLU A 156 -20.57 10.65 15.67
N ASP A 157 -21.82 10.23 15.54
CA ASP A 157 -22.99 11.12 15.51
C ASP A 157 -22.97 12.21 14.44
N GLY A 158 -22.23 12.00 13.33
CA GLY A 158 -22.17 12.93 12.20
C GLY A 158 -21.20 14.10 12.40
N ALA A 159 -20.31 14.04 13.38
CA ALA A 159 -19.24 15.02 13.52
C ALA A 159 -18.28 14.97 12.31
N LEU A 160 -17.97 16.13 11.70
CA LEU A 160 -17.14 16.23 10.51
C LEU A 160 -15.70 15.76 10.72
N VAL A 161 -15.18 15.91 11.94
CA VAL A 161 -13.84 15.48 12.33
C VAL A 161 -13.93 14.74 13.65
N SER A 162 -13.30 13.56 13.74
CA SER A 162 -13.33 12.75 14.96
C SER A 162 -12.61 13.42 16.13
N ALA A 163 -13.07 13.14 17.35
CA ALA A 163 -12.42 13.62 18.56
C ALA A 163 -10.97 13.10 18.67
N SER A 164 -10.70 11.88 18.20
CA SER A 164 -9.35 11.31 18.17
C SER A 164 -8.42 12.12 17.28
N THR A 165 -8.86 12.54 16.10
CA THR A 165 -8.09 13.44 15.22
C THR A 165 -7.90 14.81 15.86
N GLN A 166 -8.97 15.42 16.40
CA GLN A 166 -8.88 16.74 17.03
C GLN A 166 -7.90 16.77 18.21
N ASN A 167 -7.83 15.71 19.00
CA ASN A 167 -6.92 15.62 20.15
C ASN A 167 -5.44 15.49 19.78
N GLN A 168 -5.14 15.12 18.52
CA GLN A 168 -3.75 14.98 18.03
C GLN A 168 -3.15 16.33 17.58
N TYR A 169 -3.97 17.35 17.39
CA TYR A 169 -3.55 18.64 16.85
C TYR A 169 -4.04 19.82 17.68
N ASP A 170 -3.21 20.84 17.79
CA ASP A 170 -3.56 22.15 18.30
C ASP A 170 -4.01 23.04 17.14
N VAL A 171 -5.16 23.70 17.28
CA VAL A 171 -5.60 24.75 16.34
C VAL A 171 -4.78 26.01 16.64
N ILE A 172 -3.89 26.38 15.71
CA ILE A 172 -3.03 27.58 15.88
C ILE A 172 -3.65 28.82 15.22
N TYR A 173 -4.54 28.64 14.25
CA TYR A 173 -5.31 29.74 13.63
C TYR A 173 -6.66 29.24 13.13
N GLY A 174 -7.72 30.04 13.24
CA GLY A 174 -9.06 29.69 12.75
C GLY A 174 -9.77 28.61 13.56
N SER A 175 -10.41 27.65 12.90
CA SER A 175 -11.20 26.58 13.51
C SER A 175 -11.15 25.29 12.68
N TRP A 176 -11.63 24.18 13.28
CA TRP A 176 -11.95 22.97 12.53
C TRP A 176 -13.13 23.22 11.56
N PRO A 177 -13.23 22.46 10.43
CA PRO A 177 -14.33 22.56 9.47
C PRO A 177 -15.70 22.40 10.12
N GLN A 178 -16.63 23.26 9.73
CA GLN A 178 -18.04 23.24 10.14
C GLN A 178 -18.97 22.95 8.96
N ASN A 179 -18.47 23.08 7.74
CA ASN A 179 -19.21 22.86 6.49
C ASN A 179 -18.42 21.92 5.56
N TYR A 180 -19.13 21.28 4.64
CA TYR A 180 -18.55 20.32 3.68
C TYR A 180 -17.42 20.90 2.81
N ASN A 181 -17.46 22.20 2.50
CA ASN A 181 -16.50 22.89 1.65
C ASN A 181 -15.38 23.60 2.41
N GLU A 182 -15.24 23.33 3.70
CA GLU A 182 -14.19 23.86 4.55
C GLU A 182 -13.09 22.81 4.75
N VAL A 183 -11.85 23.29 4.70
CA VAL A 183 -10.65 22.44 4.84
C VAL A 183 -9.68 23.06 5.84
N VAL A 184 -8.74 22.27 6.36
CA VAL A 184 -7.69 22.74 7.27
C VAL A 184 -6.31 22.44 6.67
N LEU A 185 -5.37 23.36 6.93
CA LEU A 185 -3.95 23.14 6.61
C LEU A 185 -3.25 22.55 7.84
N VAL A 186 -2.55 21.45 7.66
CA VAL A 186 -1.79 20.78 8.70
C VAL A 186 -0.31 21.12 8.52
N VAL A 187 0.26 21.90 9.44
CA VAL A 187 1.68 22.22 9.45
C VAL A 187 2.46 21.24 10.35
N ASP A 188 3.78 21.20 10.22
CA ASP A 188 4.62 20.42 11.12
C ASP A 188 4.78 21.10 12.50
N LYS A 189 5.55 20.49 13.40
CA LYS A 189 5.85 21.03 14.75
C LYS A 189 6.58 22.37 14.74
N ASN A 190 7.23 22.73 13.63
CA ASN A 190 7.97 23.98 13.46
C ASN A 190 7.15 25.05 12.70
N ASN A 191 5.88 24.78 12.38
CA ASN A 191 5.03 25.57 11.48
C ASN A 191 5.54 25.61 10.04
N GLU A 192 6.09 24.50 9.56
CA GLU A 192 6.60 24.36 8.20
C GLU A 192 5.69 23.44 7.36
N ILE A 193 5.67 23.66 6.06
CA ILE A 193 5.02 22.82 5.06
C ILE A 193 6.00 22.53 3.93
N SER A 194 5.81 21.43 3.22
CA SER A 194 6.71 21.01 2.14
C SER A 194 6.49 21.80 0.86
N ASP A 195 7.48 21.80 -0.05
CA ASP A 195 7.38 22.39 -1.38
C ASP A 195 6.21 21.80 -2.18
N LEU A 196 5.90 20.51 -2.00
CA LEU A 196 4.71 19.88 -2.59
C LEU A 196 3.42 20.54 -2.10
N THR A 197 3.35 20.87 -0.82
CA THR A 197 2.20 21.57 -0.24
C THR A 197 2.15 23.02 -0.73
N LEU A 198 3.29 23.69 -0.89
CA LEU A 198 3.36 25.05 -1.46
C LEU A 198 2.83 25.07 -2.89
N TYR A 199 3.20 24.09 -3.73
CA TYR A 199 2.63 23.93 -5.07
C TYR A 199 1.11 23.74 -5.03
N ALA A 200 0.63 22.81 -4.19
CA ALA A 200 -0.81 22.54 -4.06
C ALA A 200 -1.60 23.75 -3.54
N LEU A 201 -0.97 24.63 -2.76
CA LEU A 201 -1.53 25.89 -2.32
C LEU A 201 -1.45 27.00 -3.38
N GLY A 202 -0.82 26.75 -4.53
CA GLY A 202 -0.57 27.76 -5.57
C GLY A 202 0.40 28.85 -5.13
N LEU A 203 1.36 28.52 -4.25
CA LEU A 203 2.40 29.43 -3.77
C LEU A 203 3.72 29.27 -4.51
N GLU A 204 3.89 28.14 -5.20
CA GLU A 204 5.01 27.85 -6.11
C GLU A 204 4.47 27.42 -7.47
N SER A 205 5.22 27.75 -8.54
CA SER A 205 4.86 27.33 -9.88
C SER A 205 5.60 26.06 -10.30
N MET A 206 5.05 25.35 -11.32
CA MET A 206 5.73 24.23 -11.96
C MET A 206 7.11 24.63 -12.53
N ASP A 207 7.23 25.86 -13.03
CA ASP A 207 8.47 26.38 -13.58
C ASP A 207 9.54 26.53 -12.50
N ASP A 208 9.18 27.00 -11.31
CA ASP A 208 10.11 27.15 -10.18
C ASP A 208 10.66 25.78 -9.76
N ILE A 209 9.79 24.78 -9.60
CA ILE A 209 10.17 23.40 -9.25
C ILE A 209 11.04 22.78 -10.36
N SER A 210 10.64 22.94 -11.63
CA SER A 210 11.41 22.42 -12.77
C SER A 210 12.78 23.07 -12.90
N ASN A 211 12.87 24.38 -12.65
CA ASN A 211 14.13 25.13 -12.66
C ASN A 211 15.05 24.71 -11.52
N ALA A 212 14.54 24.55 -10.31
CA ALA A 212 15.30 24.04 -9.15
C ALA A 212 15.87 22.65 -9.46
N MET A 213 15.07 21.79 -10.07
CA MET A 213 15.48 20.46 -10.46
C MET A 213 16.56 20.44 -11.54
N MET A 214 16.42 21.27 -12.60
CA MET A 214 17.45 21.42 -13.62
C MET A 214 18.77 21.98 -13.05
N GLN A 215 18.69 22.88 -12.07
CA GLN A 215 19.88 23.38 -11.37
C GLN A 215 20.57 22.27 -10.60
N SER A 216 19.81 21.43 -9.88
CA SER A 216 20.33 20.26 -9.16
C SER A 216 21.05 19.28 -10.09
N MET A 217 20.43 18.94 -11.24
CA MET A 217 21.03 18.06 -12.24
C MET A 217 22.34 18.63 -12.82
N ASN A 218 22.41 19.94 -12.97
CA ASN A 218 23.62 20.66 -13.42
C ASN A 218 24.63 20.89 -12.29
N LYS A 219 24.44 20.30 -11.11
CA LYS A 219 25.28 20.43 -9.90
C LYS A 219 25.47 21.90 -9.47
N LYS A 220 24.49 22.74 -9.75
CA LYS A 220 24.44 24.09 -9.23
C LYS A 220 23.74 24.08 -7.87
N GLN A 221 24.19 24.93 -6.96
CA GLN A 221 23.54 25.13 -5.69
C GLN A 221 22.18 25.79 -5.91
N ILE A 222 21.14 25.21 -5.33
CA ILE A 222 19.78 25.77 -5.34
C ILE A 222 19.69 26.79 -4.21
N ASP A 223 18.99 27.89 -4.45
CA ASP A 223 18.67 28.85 -3.38
C ASP A 223 17.62 28.21 -2.46
N THR A 224 18.03 28.00 -1.21
CA THR A 224 17.19 27.42 -0.15
C THR A 224 16.75 28.47 0.85
N THR A 225 16.67 29.75 0.43
CA THR A 225 16.18 30.82 1.30
C THR A 225 14.74 30.53 1.69
N GLN A 226 14.50 30.39 2.99
CA GLN A 226 13.19 30.06 3.53
C GLN A 226 12.19 31.21 3.32
N SER A 227 11.14 30.95 2.56
CA SER A 227 10.01 31.85 2.39
C SER A 227 9.02 31.69 3.55
N SER A 228 8.18 32.69 3.77
CA SER A 228 7.17 32.65 4.84
C SER A 228 5.90 33.39 4.42
N TRP A 229 4.76 32.92 4.91
CA TRP A 229 3.43 33.51 4.67
C TRP A 229 2.72 33.70 6.00
N SER A 230 1.84 34.69 6.06
CA SER A 230 0.98 34.84 7.23
C SER A 230 -0.13 33.79 7.21
N TYR A 231 -0.69 33.49 8.38
CA TYR A 231 -1.84 32.59 8.47
C TYR A 231 -3.05 33.13 7.69
N GLU A 232 -3.19 34.45 7.67
CA GLU A 232 -4.27 35.14 6.97
C GLU A 232 -4.15 34.99 5.45
N ASP A 233 -2.93 35.12 4.92
CA ASP A 233 -2.64 34.90 3.48
C ASP A 233 -2.95 33.46 3.06
N LEU A 234 -2.58 32.47 3.88
CA LEU A 234 -2.84 31.05 3.62
C LEU A 234 -4.34 30.73 3.64
N CYS A 235 -5.07 31.25 4.64
CA CYS A 235 -6.53 31.10 4.74
C CYS A 235 -7.28 31.90 3.68
N GLY A 236 -6.67 32.94 3.11
CA GLY A 236 -7.20 33.74 2.01
C GLY A 236 -7.11 33.08 0.62
N ARG A 237 -6.42 31.95 0.49
CA ARG A 237 -6.27 31.25 -0.80
C ARG A 237 -7.59 30.61 -1.23
N SER A 238 -7.86 30.68 -2.53
CA SER A 238 -9.06 30.13 -3.15
C SER A 238 -8.75 28.84 -3.88
N PHE A 239 -9.57 27.83 -3.64
CA PHE A 239 -9.50 26.55 -4.33
C PHE A 239 -10.86 26.19 -4.88
N LYS A 240 -10.87 25.44 -5.97
CA LYS A 240 -12.10 24.96 -6.56
C LYS A 240 -12.01 23.48 -6.85
N LEU A 241 -12.89 22.70 -6.24
CA LEU A 241 -13.12 21.33 -6.62
C LEU A 241 -13.99 21.32 -7.88
N ILE A 242 -13.48 20.76 -8.97
CA ILE A 242 -14.21 20.56 -10.23
C ILE A 242 -14.31 19.06 -10.45
N LEU A 243 -15.54 18.57 -10.63
CA LEU A 243 -15.77 17.14 -10.86
C LEU A 243 -15.35 16.76 -12.29
N PRO A 244 -14.84 15.54 -12.52
CA PRO A 244 -14.50 15.10 -13.86
C PRO A 244 -15.64 15.26 -14.87
N SER A 245 -16.89 14.96 -14.46
CA SER A 245 -18.07 15.13 -15.31
C SER A 245 -18.38 16.57 -15.69
N GLU A 246 -17.98 17.57 -14.89
CA GLU A 246 -18.17 18.99 -15.17
C GLU A 246 -17.19 19.54 -16.22
N GLY A 247 -16.10 18.83 -16.51
CA GLY A 247 -15.13 19.17 -17.54
C GLY A 247 -15.65 18.94 -18.97
N TYR A 248 -16.81 18.29 -19.13
CA TYR A 248 -17.33 17.92 -20.44
C TYR A 248 -18.45 18.85 -20.92
N VAL A 249 -18.33 19.31 -22.17
CA VAL A 249 -19.34 20.10 -22.84
C VAL A 249 -19.91 19.35 -24.05
N ALA A 250 -21.21 19.51 -24.30
CA ALA A 250 -21.86 18.85 -25.44
C ALA A 250 -21.24 19.32 -26.76
N SER A 251 -20.88 18.37 -27.64
CA SER A 251 -20.25 18.63 -28.93
C SER A 251 -20.72 17.60 -29.96
N GLY A 252 -21.47 18.01 -30.96
CA GLY A 252 -22.02 17.11 -31.96
C GLY A 252 -22.95 16.06 -31.37
N SER A 253 -22.66 14.78 -31.57
CA SER A 253 -23.41 13.63 -31.02
C SER A 253 -22.94 13.19 -29.64
N GLY A 254 -21.87 13.78 -29.11
CA GLY A 254 -21.24 13.38 -27.86
C GLY A 254 -20.83 14.55 -26.99
N TYR A 255 -19.71 14.39 -26.27
CA TYR A 255 -19.15 15.39 -25.37
C TYR A 255 -17.65 15.51 -25.58
N THR A 256 -17.13 16.73 -25.39
CA THR A 256 -15.69 17.04 -25.45
C THR A 256 -15.22 17.51 -24.09
N ASP A 257 -14.10 16.97 -23.62
CA ASP A 257 -13.44 17.39 -22.38
C ASP A 257 -12.66 18.70 -22.66
N ILE A 258 -13.12 19.78 -22.04
CA ILE A 258 -12.45 21.10 -22.14
C ILE A 258 -11.40 21.31 -21.05
N SER A 259 -11.38 20.48 -20.01
CA SER A 259 -10.40 20.58 -18.92
C SER A 259 -8.97 20.27 -19.36
N GLN A 260 -8.80 19.63 -20.51
CA GLN A 260 -7.50 19.28 -21.09
C GLN A 260 -6.78 20.46 -21.76
N THR A 261 -7.42 21.62 -21.84
CA THR A 261 -6.83 22.83 -22.44
C THR A 261 -6.75 23.94 -21.40
N ALA A 262 -5.70 24.75 -21.46
CA ALA A 262 -5.51 25.87 -20.53
C ALA A 262 -6.70 26.86 -20.55
N ASP A 263 -7.21 27.19 -21.74
CA ASP A 263 -8.35 28.11 -21.91
C ASP A 263 -9.65 27.48 -21.33
N GLY A 264 -9.89 26.20 -21.60
CA GLY A 264 -11.05 25.49 -21.08
C GLY A 264 -11.00 25.34 -19.57
N LEU A 265 -9.83 25.02 -19.01
CA LEU A 265 -9.65 24.92 -17.56
C LEU A 265 -9.86 26.29 -16.89
N HIS A 266 -9.31 27.35 -17.48
CA HIS A 266 -9.55 28.72 -17.00
C HIS A 266 -11.05 29.10 -17.05
N GLN A 267 -11.77 28.68 -18.11
CA GLN A 267 -13.21 28.88 -18.20
C GLN A 267 -13.96 28.12 -17.11
N LEU A 268 -13.62 26.86 -16.83
CA LEU A 268 -14.25 26.06 -15.77
C LEU A 268 -13.95 26.64 -14.38
N TYR A 269 -12.72 27.07 -14.15
CA TYR A 269 -12.30 27.61 -12.86
C TYR A 269 -13.02 28.93 -12.53
N ASN A 270 -13.22 29.81 -13.51
CA ASN A 270 -13.89 31.10 -13.33
C ASN A 270 -15.43 31.07 -13.48
N ASN A 271 -16.01 29.90 -13.76
CA ASN A 271 -17.45 29.76 -13.87
C ASN A 271 -18.07 29.41 -12.50
N ASP A 272 -18.77 30.32 -11.86
CA ASP A 272 -19.40 30.13 -10.55
C ASP A 272 -20.44 29.00 -10.50
N SER A 273 -20.96 28.57 -11.67
CA SER A 273 -21.93 27.48 -11.77
C SER A 273 -21.29 26.10 -11.86
N VAL A 274 -19.96 26.01 -11.93
CA VAL A 274 -19.19 24.78 -12.05
C VAL A 274 -18.38 24.59 -10.77
N GLY A 275 -18.34 23.37 -10.24
CA GLY A 275 -17.55 23.01 -9.10
C GLY A 275 -17.98 23.67 -7.79
N VAL A 276 -17.18 23.46 -6.75
CA VAL A 276 -17.40 24.04 -5.43
C VAL A 276 -16.14 24.74 -4.92
N GLN A 277 -16.35 25.98 -4.39
CA GLN A 277 -15.27 26.73 -3.76
C GLN A 277 -14.91 26.12 -2.39
N LEU A 278 -13.63 25.78 -2.21
CA LEU A 278 -13.09 25.31 -0.95
C LEU A 278 -12.36 26.45 -0.23
N LYS A 279 -12.41 26.42 1.10
CA LYS A 279 -11.82 27.44 1.96
C LYS A 279 -10.98 26.81 3.06
N ILE A 280 -9.76 27.27 3.25
CA ILE A 280 -8.97 26.95 4.44
C ILE A 280 -9.53 27.77 5.59
N VAL A 281 -10.18 27.12 6.56
CA VAL A 281 -10.82 27.79 7.72
C VAL A 281 -9.96 27.70 8.96
N GLY A 282 -8.92 26.88 8.95
CA GLY A 282 -8.03 26.73 10.09
C GLY A 282 -6.67 26.17 9.70
N ILE A 283 -5.71 26.44 10.56
CA ILE A 283 -4.36 25.88 10.50
C ILE A 283 -4.12 25.13 11.80
N VAL A 284 -3.73 23.87 11.69
CA VAL A 284 -3.54 22.97 12.82
C VAL A 284 -2.10 22.46 12.85
N ARG A 285 -1.58 22.21 14.03
CA ARG A 285 -0.22 21.72 14.27
C ARG A 285 -0.28 20.53 15.22
N PRO A 286 0.61 19.53 15.10
CA PRO A 286 0.67 18.42 16.04
C PRO A 286 0.74 18.92 17.49
N ALA A 287 -0.11 18.39 18.35
CA ALA A 287 -0.16 18.73 19.77
C ALA A 287 1.17 18.39 20.43
N LYS A 288 1.55 19.16 21.44
CA LYS A 288 2.83 18.96 22.15
C LYS A 288 2.87 17.59 22.82
N GLY A 289 3.82 16.76 22.37
CA GLY A 289 3.97 15.39 22.85
C GLY A 289 3.26 14.33 22.01
N SER A 290 2.57 14.72 20.95
CA SER A 290 2.12 13.80 19.92
C SER A 290 3.34 13.17 19.22
N VAL A 291 3.37 11.85 19.09
CA VAL A 291 4.52 11.10 18.56
C VAL A 291 4.41 10.93 17.06
N THR A 292 3.20 10.92 16.53
CA THR A 292 2.95 10.75 15.10
C THR A 292 1.94 11.78 14.61
N SER A 293 2.32 12.47 13.53
CA SER A 293 1.35 13.12 12.68
C SER A 293 1.56 12.58 11.27
N SER A 294 0.71 11.65 10.86
CA SER A 294 0.72 11.07 9.52
C SER A 294 0.30 12.07 8.43
N THR A 295 -0.24 13.20 8.82
CA THR A 295 -0.91 14.19 7.95
C THR A 295 -0.25 15.57 7.93
N TYR A 296 0.93 15.76 8.54
CA TYR A 296 1.59 17.07 8.47
C TYR A 296 2.02 17.41 7.04
N GLY A 297 1.89 18.69 6.69
CA GLY A 297 2.10 19.18 5.33
C GLY A 297 0.94 18.86 4.38
N SER A 298 -0.23 18.45 4.89
CA SER A 298 -1.42 18.14 4.09
C SER A 298 -2.54 19.16 4.25
N ILE A 299 -3.50 19.08 3.33
CA ILE A 299 -4.75 19.82 3.36
C ILE A 299 -5.85 18.82 3.71
N GLY A 300 -6.36 18.93 4.94
CA GLY A 300 -7.38 18.03 5.46
C GLY A 300 -8.80 18.47 5.04
N TYR A 301 -9.55 17.61 4.37
CA TYR A 301 -10.96 17.80 4.04
C TYR A 301 -11.83 16.76 4.75
N THR A 302 -13.13 16.92 4.73
CA THR A 302 -14.07 16.06 5.47
C THR A 302 -14.78 15.08 4.53
N SER A 303 -15.26 13.95 5.06
CA SER A 303 -16.10 13.00 4.32
C SER A 303 -17.39 13.63 3.78
N ALA A 304 -17.84 14.74 4.38
CA ALA A 304 -18.97 15.50 3.87
C ALA A 304 -18.69 16.10 2.49
N LEU A 305 -17.42 16.48 2.20
CA LEU A 305 -17.02 16.94 0.86
C LEU A 305 -17.05 15.77 -0.14
N THR A 306 -16.55 14.60 0.25
CA THR A 306 -16.62 13.38 -0.58
C THR A 306 -18.07 13.02 -0.91
N ASN A 307 -18.94 13.00 0.09
CA ASN A 307 -20.36 12.72 -0.11
C ASN A 307 -21.05 13.74 -1.02
N TYR A 308 -20.76 15.03 -0.82
CA TYR A 308 -21.26 16.10 -1.69
C TYR A 308 -20.79 15.90 -3.13
N ALA A 309 -19.51 15.62 -3.32
CA ALA A 309 -18.94 15.42 -4.65
C ALA A 309 -19.57 14.22 -5.39
N ILE A 310 -19.81 13.11 -4.70
CA ILE A 310 -20.51 11.94 -5.25
C ILE A 310 -21.94 12.31 -5.68
N GLU A 311 -22.69 13.00 -4.82
CA GLU A 311 -24.07 13.40 -5.09
C GLU A 311 -24.16 14.40 -6.26
N GLN A 312 -23.22 15.33 -6.35
CA GLN A 312 -23.15 16.26 -7.47
C GLN A 312 -22.76 15.56 -8.78
N ALA A 313 -21.76 14.65 -8.75
CA ALA A 313 -21.39 13.87 -9.92
C ALA A 313 -22.59 13.09 -10.47
N ASP A 314 -23.32 12.39 -9.60
CA ASP A 314 -24.50 11.62 -9.98
C ASP A 314 -25.59 12.50 -10.63
N SER A 315 -25.70 13.76 -10.23
CA SER A 315 -26.69 14.69 -10.77
C SER A 315 -26.32 15.27 -12.13
N THR A 316 -25.09 15.09 -12.60
CA THR A 316 -24.64 15.67 -13.88
C THR A 316 -25.33 15.05 -15.10
N GLU A 317 -25.68 15.87 -16.08
CA GLU A 317 -26.39 15.42 -17.29
C GLU A 317 -25.64 14.32 -18.06
N ILE A 318 -24.32 14.42 -18.15
CA ILE A 318 -23.50 13.45 -18.89
C ILE A 318 -23.49 12.07 -18.21
N ILE A 319 -23.40 12.02 -16.86
CA ILE A 319 -23.48 10.76 -16.12
C ILE A 319 -24.85 10.15 -16.26
N GLN A 320 -25.93 10.95 -16.10
CA GLN A 320 -27.30 10.47 -16.27
C GLN A 320 -27.56 9.95 -17.69
N LYS A 321 -27.00 10.59 -18.71
CA LYS A 321 -27.05 10.10 -20.10
C LYS A 321 -26.32 8.78 -20.28
N GLN A 322 -25.13 8.60 -19.68
CA GLN A 322 -24.39 7.34 -19.76
C GLN A 322 -25.13 6.22 -19.05
N LEU A 323 -25.67 6.47 -17.85
CA LEU A 323 -26.44 5.49 -17.08
C LEU A 323 -27.73 5.06 -17.83
N ALA A 324 -28.40 6.01 -18.47
CA ALA A 324 -29.60 5.74 -19.28
C ALA A 324 -29.31 4.98 -20.59
N ASN A 325 -28.08 5.01 -21.08
CA ASN A 325 -27.68 4.38 -22.34
C ASN A 325 -26.42 3.54 -22.16
N PRO A 326 -26.51 2.37 -21.51
CA PRO A 326 -25.36 1.53 -21.18
C PRO A 326 -24.62 0.95 -22.40
N ASP A 327 -25.27 0.93 -23.56
CA ASP A 327 -24.72 0.38 -24.81
C ASP A 327 -24.06 1.44 -25.70
N VAL A 328 -24.14 2.73 -25.32
CA VAL A 328 -23.66 3.86 -26.13
C VAL A 328 -22.64 4.65 -25.35
N ASP A 329 -21.49 4.91 -25.97
CA ASP A 329 -20.47 5.78 -25.45
C ASP A 329 -20.95 7.23 -25.49
N VAL A 330 -21.15 7.83 -24.34
CA VAL A 330 -21.64 9.21 -24.21
C VAL A 330 -20.67 10.23 -24.82
N PHE A 331 -19.37 9.98 -24.87
CA PHE A 331 -18.37 10.90 -25.40
C PHE A 331 -18.42 11.01 -26.93
N THR A 332 -18.69 9.90 -27.61
CA THR A 332 -18.66 9.83 -29.07
C THR A 332 -20.04 9.72 -29.71
N GLY A 333 -21.04 9.27 -28.94
CA GLY A 333 -22.36 8.88 -29.45
C GLY A 333 -22.35 7.55 -30.21
N SER A 334 -21.24 6.82 -30.21
CA SER A 334 -21.10 5.51 -30.88
C SER A 334 -21.44 4.36 -29.91
N ALA A 335 -21.86 3.22 -30.43
CA ALA A 335 -22.06 2.04 -29.59
C ALA A 335 -20.74 1.52 -29.01
N PHE A 336 -20.76 0.97 -27.81
CA PHE A 336 -19.60 0.28 -27.25
C PHE A 336 -19.30 -1.01 -28.04
N PRO A 337 -18.00 -1.39 -28.17
CA PRO A 337 -17.67 -2.66 -28.79
C PRO A 337 -18.12 -3.81 -27.87
N ASN A 338 -19.02 -4.62 -28.36
CA ASN A 338 -19.36 -5.90 -27.72
C ASN A 338 -18.25 -6.94 -27.97
N ALA A 339 -16.99 -6.51 -28.06
CA ALA A 339 -15.89 -7.29 -28.61
C ALA A 339 -15.43 -8.46 -27.73
N ALA A 340 -15.64 -8.41 -26.42
CA ALA A 340 -15.21 -9.49 -25.53
C ALA A 340 -16.24 -10.63 -25.40
N THR A 341 -17.49 -10.42 -25.82
CA THR A 341 -18.59 -11.39 -25.63
C THR A 341 -19.39 -11.73 -26.90
N ALA A 342 -19.10 -11.04 -28.05
CA ALA A 342 -19.80 -11.33 -29.30
C ALA A 342 -19.46 -12.75 -29.78
N THR A 343 -20.47 -13.63 -29.80
CA THR A 343 -20.33 -14.96 -30.41
C THR A 343 -20.01 -14.82 -31.88
N THR A 344 -19.44 -15.87 -32.49
CA THR A 344 -19.16 -15.89 -33.94
C THR A 344 -20.41 -15.54 -34.75
N ASP A 345 -21.57 -16.02 -34.36
CA ASP A 345 -22.86 -15.76 -35.07
C ASP A 345 -23.26 -14.28 -34.95
N GLN A 346 -23.02 -13.64 -33.79
CA GLN A 346 -23.28 -12.21 -33.60
C GLN A 346 -22.31 -11.35 -34.43
N LYS A 347 -21.04 -11.72 -34.52
CA LYS A 347 -20.06 -11.06 -35.39
C LYS A 347 -20.46 -11.16 -36.85
N VAL A 348 -20.87 -12.34 -37.30
CA VAL A 348 -21.37 -12.58 -38.68
C VAL A 348 -22.57 -11.69 -39.00
N ALA A 349 -23.59 -11.69 -38.12
CA ALA A 349 -24.81 -10.90 -38.33
C ALA A 349 -24.51 -9.40 -38.39
N ALA A 350 -23.67 -8.89 -37.49
CA ALA A 350 -23.25 -7.48 -37.45
C ALA A 350 -22.43 -7.06 -38.69
N ALA A 351 -21.47 -7.90 -39.10
CA ALA A 351 -20.70 -7.67 -40.33
C ALA A 351 -21.57 -7.67 -41.59
N GLN A 352 -22.52 -8.58 -41.69
CA GLN A 352 -23.49 -8.60 -42.81
C GLN A 352 -24.36 -7.34 -42.84
N ALA A 353 -24.88 -6.92 -41.69
CA ALA A 353 -25.66 -5.71 -41.56
C ALA A 353 -24.86 -4.45 -41.95
N TYR A 354 -23.59 -4.39 -41.57
CA TYR A 354 -22.67 -3.33 -41.98
C TYR A 354 -22.43 -3.31 -43.48
N LEU A 355 -22.05 -4.44 -44.08
CA LEU A 355 -21.78 -4.58 -45.52
C LEU A 355 -23.01 -4.22 -46.36
N ASN A 356 -24.21 -4.50 -45.89
CA ASN A 356 -25.44 -4.17 -46.60
C ASN A 356 -25.79 -2.69 -46.64
N LYS A 357 -25.19 -1.89 -45.74
CA LYS A 357 -25.34 -0.41 -45.72
C LYS A 357 -24.36 0.30 -46.64
N LEU A 358 -23.28 -0.37 -47.06
CA LEU A 358 -22.21 0.24 -47.84
C LEU A 358 -22.61 0.43 -49.31
N SER A 359 -22.02 1.42 -49.95
CA SER A 359 -22.03 1.55 -51.43
C SER A 359 -21.34 0.33 -52.09
N VAL A 360 -21.56 0.13 -53.38
CA VAL A 360 -20.91 -0.96 -54.15
C VAL A 360 -19.37 -0.82 -54.08
N ASP A 361 -18.86 0.39 -54.21
CA ASP A 361 -17.40 0.63 -54.18
C ASP A 361 -16.79 0.46 -52.80
N ASP A 362 -17.45 0.94 -51.74
CA ASP A 362 -17.00 0.77 -50.39
C ASP A 362 -17.04 -0.73 -49.96
N ARG A 363 -18.09 -1.44 -50.36
CA ARG A 363 -18.22 -2.89 -50.10
C ARG A 363 -17.13 -3.67 -50.82
N ALA A 364 -16.85 -3.35 -52.09
CA ALA A 364 -15.74 -3.97 -52.81
C ALA A 364 -14.38 -3.70 -52.15
N THR A 365 -14.18 -2.51 -51.58
CA THR A 365 -12.98 -2.16 -50.84
C THR A 365 -12.82 -3.02 -49.58
N VAL A 366 -13.89 -3.17 -48.78
CA VAL A 366 -13.90 -4.08 -47.62
C VAL A 366 -13.66 -5.52 -48.03
N TYR A 367 -14.29 -5.97 -49.11
CA TYR A 367 -14.10 -7.33 -49.63
C TYR A 367 -12.66 -7.60 -50.05
N ARG A 368 -12.02 -6.66 -50.74
CA ARG A 368 -10.59 -6.78 -51.11
C ARG A 368 -9.66 -6.84 -49.88
N LYS A 369 -10.01 -6.19 -48.79
CA LYS A 369 -9.16 -6.11 -47.60
C LYS A 369 -9.39 -7.31 -46.65
N CYS A 370 -10.62 -7.69 -46.38
CA CYS A 370 -10.94 -8.70 -45.35
C CYS A 370 -11.31 -10.06 -45.91
N MET A 371 -11.88 -10.12 -47.15
CA MET A 371 -12.39 -11.37 -47.71
C MET A 371 -11.46 -12.04 -48.73
N THR A 372 -10.26 -11.52 -48.87
CA THR A 372 -9.18 -12.14 -49.66
C THR A 372 -8.29 -13.01 -48.82
N ALA A 373 -8.40 -12.98 -47.50
CA ALA A 373 -7.71 -13.90 -46.61
C ALA A 373 -8.23 -15.34 -46.86
N PRO A 374 -7.37 -16.35 -46.80
CA PRO A 374 -7.82 -17.76 -46.93
C PRO A 374 -8.72 -18.13 -45.75
N ASP A 375 -9.68 -18.98 -46.00
CA ASP A 375 -10.45 -19.59 -44.92
C ASP A 375 -9.60 -20.56 -44.11
N ASP A 376 -9.96 -20.74 -42.83
CA ASP A 376 -9.19 -21.56 -41.90
C ASP A 376 -8.95 -22.99 -42.37
N THR A 377 -9.93 -23.60 -43.04
CA THR A 377 -9.84 -24.99 -43.53
C THR A 377 -8.77 -25.10 -44.63
N THR A 378 -8.76 -24.16 -45.55
CA THR A 378 -7.79 -24.11 -46.65
C THR A 378 -6.39 -23.80 -46.12
N LEU A 379 -6.31 -22.84 -45.17
CA LEU A 379 -5.03 -22.44 -44.54
C LEU A 379 -4.45 -23.58 -43.69
N ASP A 380 -5.27 -24.31 -42.92
CA ASP A 380 -4.80 -25.43 -42.10
C ASP A 380 -4.35 -26.63 -42.94
N ALA A 381 -4.99 -26.88 -44.06
CA ALA A 381 -4.54 -27.90 -44.99
C ALA A 381 -3.16 -27.54 -45.61
N ALA A 382 -3.02 -26.31 -46.09
CA ALA A 382 -1.73 -25.81 -46.61
C ALA A 382 -0.64 -25.82 -45.54
N LEU A 383 -0.95 -25.38 -44.30
CA LEU A 383 -0.04 -25.39 -43.16
C LEU A 383 0.41 -26.80 -42.82
N THR A 384 -0.48 -27.77 -42.79
CA THR A 384 -0.16 -29.18 -42.52
C THR A 384 0.83 -29.72 -43.55
N GLN A 385 0.53 -29.51 -44.83
CA GLN A 385 1.43 -29.92 -45.93
C GLN A 385 2.79 -29.22 -45.86
N THR A 386 2.82 -27.93 -45.52
CA THR A 386 4.09 -27.19 -45.44
C THR A 386 4.92 -27.66 -44.23
N MET A 387 4.30 -27.91 -43.09
CA MET A 387 4.99 -28.39 -41.89
C MET A 387 5.57 -29.77 -42.01
N GLU A 388 5.07 -30.63 -42.91
CA GLU A 388 5.66 -31.95 -43.23
C GLU A 388 7.01 -31.84 -43.87
N THR A 389 7.30 -30.78 -44.61
CA THR A 389 8.53 -30.55 -45.33
C THR A 389 9.44 -29.47 -44.68
N PHE A 390 8.94 -28.74 -43.71
CA PHE A 390 9.67 -27.64 -43.04
C PHE A 390 10.75 -28.17 -42.10
N THR A 391 11.99 -27.81 -42.38
CA THR A 391 13.17 -28.32 -41.69
C THR A 391 13.76 -27.25 -40.74
N ARG A 392 14.67 -27.67 -39.85
CA ARG A 392 15.47 -26.77 -39.02
C ARG A 392 16.36 -25.83 -39.84
N ASP A 393 16.84 -26.31 -41.01
CA ASP A 393 17.65 -25.49 -41.91
C ASP A 393 16.82 -24.36 -42.53
N ASP A 394 15.58 -24.65 -42.93
CA ASP A 394 14.63 -23.61 -43.40
C ASP A 394 14.37 -22.58 -42.30
N ALA A 395 14.18 -23.02 -41.07
CA ALA A 395 14.00 -22.11 -39.94
C ALA A 395 15.23 -21.23 -39.66
N LYS A 396 16.44 -21.77 -39.84
CA LYS A 396 17.69 -20.99 -39.71
C LYS A 396 17.85 -19.98 -40.86
N GLU A 397 17.46 -20.35 -42.06
CA GLU A 397 17.42 -19.41 -43.19
C GLU A 397 16.46 -18.27 -42.95
N MET A 398 15.29 -18.57 -42.37
CA MET A 398 14.35 -17.52 -41.94
C MET A 398 14.95 -16.56 -40.89
N ALA A 399 15.76 -17.08 -39.96
CA ALA A 399 16.51 -16.27 -39.00
C ALA A 399 17.53 -15.36 -39.67
N ASP A 400 18.28 -15.86 -40.65
CA ASP A 400 19.21 -15.06 -41.43
C ASP A 400 18.52 -13.96 -42.28
N ASN A 401 17.33 -14.23 -42.75
CA ASN A 401 16.50 -13.28 -43.47
C ASN A 401 15.73 -12.28 -42.59
N GLY A 402 16.01 -12.26 -41.27
CA GLY A 402 15.47 -11.27 -40.34
C GLY A 402 14.00 -11.46 -39.97
N VAL A 403 13.38 -12.60 -40.27
CA VAL A 403 11.96 -12.87 -39.97
C VAL A 403 11.63 -12.73 -38.46
N PHE A 404 12.63 -12.91 -37.60
CA PHE A 404 12.47 -12.88 -36.13
C PHE A 404 13.03 -11.62 -35.47
N GLU A 405 13.40 -10.58 -36.22
CA GLU A 405 13.91 -9.31 -35.66
C GLU A 405 12.97 -8.68 -34.64
N ALA A 406 11.66 -8.76 -34.89
CA ALA A 406 10.65 -8.27 -33.95
C ALA A 406 10.65 -8.98 -32.59
N SER A 407 11.28 -10.15 -32.47
CA SER A 407 11.44 -10.87 -31.20
C SER A 407 12.57 -10.33 -30.31
N GLY A 408 13.33 -9.33 -30.78
CA GLY A 408 14.49 -8.77 -30.09
C GLY A 408 15.72 -9.69 -30.03
N LYS A 409 15.71 -10.82 -30.76
CA LYS A 409 16.82 -11.78 -30.82
C LYS A 409 17.63 -11.60 -32.09
N THR A 410 18.94 -11.76 -31.98
CA THR A 410 19.81 -11.80 -33.18
C THR A 410 19.62 -13.11 -33.94
N ALA A 411 19.96 -13.13 -35.26
CA ALA A 411 19.91 -14.34 -36.06
C ALA A 411 20.71 -15.50 -35.44
N GLN A 412 21.88 -15.21 -34.86
CA GLN A 412 22.73 -16.20 -34.20
C GLN A 412 22.03 -16.81 -32.93
N GLN A 413 21.43 -15.97 -32.08
CA GLN A 413 20.68 -16.43 -30.90
C GLN A 413 19.47 -17.28 -31.28
N MET A 414 18.78 -16.92 -32.38
CA MET A 414 17.68 -17.71 -32.91
C MET A 414 18.12 -19.06 -33.41
N LYS A 415 19.24 -19.16 -34.14
CA LYS A 415 19.83 -20.43 -34.60
C LYS A 415 20.20 -21.36 -33.45
N GLU A 416 20.85 -20.83 -32.43
CA GLU A 416 21.18 -21.59 -31.21
C GLU A 416 19.93 -22.14 -30.52
N MET A 417 18.87 -21.32 -30.47
CA MET A 417 17.58 -21.73 -29.90
C MET A 417 16.93 -22.84 -30.75
N ILE A 418 16.97 -22.74 -32.10
CA ILE A 418 16.47 -23.75 -33.02
C ILE A 418 17.19 -25.08 -32.84
N ASP A 419 18.51 -25.06 -32.68
CA ASP A 419 19.33 -26.26 -32.48
C ASP A 419 19.06 -26.92 -31.11
N ALA A 420 18.68 -26.15 -30.10
CA ALA A 420 18.38 -26.66 -28.77
C ALA A 420 16.96 -27.23 -28.61
N MET A 421 16.06 -26.98 -29.55
CA MET A 421 14.68 -27.50 -29.49
C MET A 421 14.59 -28.97 -29.84
N ASP A 422 13.76 -29.73 -29.11
CA ASP A 422 13.29 -31.03 -29.60
C ASP A 422 12.28 -30.86 -30.75
N ASP A 423 11.92 -31.93 -31.44
CA ASP A 423 11.09 -31.87 -32.63
C ASP A 423 9.64 -31.40 -32.31
N GLU A 424 9.12 -31.77 -31.16
CA GLU A 424 7.76 -31.34 -30.74
C GLU A 424 7.75 -29.84 -30.44
N THR A 425 8.73 -29.35 -29.70
CA THR A 425 8.89 -27.93 -29.39
C THR A 425 9.13 -27.10 -30.65
N PHE A 426 9.96 -27.64 -31.58
CA PHE A 426 10.22 -27.00 -32.86
C PHE A 426 8.93 -26.80 -33.68
N ILE A 427 8.15 -27.86 -33.87
CA ILE A 427 6.85 -27.77 -34.60
C ILE A 427 5.92 -26.79 -33.89
N ARG A 428 5.76 -26.91 -32.58
CA ARG A 428 4.87 -26.05 -31.79
C ARG A 428 5.28 -24.58 -31.88
N PHE A 429 6.59 -24.28 -31.89
CA PHE A 429 7.11 -22.92 -31.97
C PHE A 429 6.93 -22.32 -33.36
N PHE A 430 7.24 -23.04 -34.43
CA PHE A 430 7.23 -22.51 -35.79
C PHE A 430 5.85 -22.54 -36.46
N ARG A 431 4.95 -23.42 -36.05
CA ARG A 431 3.60 -23.54 -36.64
C ARG A 431 2.83 -22.20 -36.72
N PRO A 432 2.78 -21.33 -35.69
CA PRO A 432 2.13 -20.03 -35.77
C PRO A 432 2.77 -19.07 -36.78
N TYR A 433 4.11 -19.08 -36.88
CA TYR A 433 4.84 -18.27 -37.85
C TYR A 433 4.55 -18.70 -39.29
N MET A 434 4.62 -19.99 -39.54
CA MET A 434 4.31 -20.54 -40.86
C MET A 434 2.85 -20.31 -41.26
N ARG A 435 1.92 -20.40 -40.30
CA ARG A 435 0.50 -20.04 -40.55
C ARG A 435 0.35 -18.58 -41.01
N ALA A 436 1.05 -17.65 -40.35
CA ALA A 436 1.03 -16.22 -40.69
C ALA A 436 1.62 -15.95 -42.08
N ILE A 437 2.76 -16.60 -42.42
CA ILE A 437 3.42 -16.45 -43.72
C ILE A 437 2.52 -16.99 -44.84
N LEU A 438 2.00 -18.20 -44.68
CA LEU A 438 1.10 -18.81 -45.65
C LEU A 438 -0.19 -18.00 -45.84
N SER A 439 -0.77 -17.48 -44.76
CA SER A 439 -1.94 -16.60 -44.85
C SER A 439 -1.65 -15.35 -45.68
N MET A 440 -0.52 -14.70 -45.45
CA MET A 440 -0.11 -13.53 -46.24
C MET A 440 0.13 -13.86 -47.71
N GLN A 441 0.81 -14.98 -48.01
CA GLN A 441 1.10 -15.39 -49.40
C GLN A 441 -0.21 -15.67 -50.14
N MET A 442 -1.10 -16.49 -49.59
CA MET A 442 -2.40 -16.84 -50.19
C MET A 442 -3.29 -15.60 -50.35
N GLN A 443 -3.24 -14.68 -49.38
CA GLN A 443 -3.94 -13.40 -49.49
C GLN A 443 -3.41 -12.55 -50.63
N GLN A 444 -2.10 -12.44 -50.81
CA GLN A 444 -1.48 -11.68 -51.90
C GLN A 444 -1.83 -12.25 -53.26
N GLU A 445 -1.83 -13.56 -53.42
CA GLU A 445 -2.28 -14.23 -54.66
C GLU A 445 -3.74 -13.94 -54.98
N THR A 446 -4.60 -13.97 -53.97
CA THR A 446 -6.02 -13.65 -54.10
C THR A 446 -6.24 -12.18 -54.48
N VAL A 447 -5.55 -11.25 -53.79
CA VAL A 447 -5.57 -9.80 -54.10
C VAL A 447 -5.11 -9.54 -55.55
N LYS A 448 -4.05 -10.23 -55.99
CA LYS A 448 -3.56 -10.12 -57.36
C LYS A 448 -4.58 -10.62 -58.38
N ALA A 449 -5.28 -11.70 -58.09
CA ALA A 449 -6.35 -12.25 -58.96
C ALA A 449 -7.52 -11.28 -59.13
N TYR A 450 -7.80 -10.43 -58.11
CA TYR A 450 -8.91 -9.47 -58.16
C TYR A 450 -8.49 -8.04 -58.56
N SER A 451 -7.21 -7.78 -58.83
CA SER A 451 -6.67 -6.44 -59.07
C SER A 451 -7.19 -5.73 -60.33
N GLY A 452 -7.60 -6.50 -61.34
CA GLY A 452 -8.15 -5.97 -62.60
C GLY A 452 -9.69 -5.96 -62.70
N MET A 453 -10.40 -6.40 -61.61
CA MET A 453 -11.84 -6.52 -61.61
C MET A 453 -12.53 -5.20 -61.20
N THR A 454 -13.71 -4.92 -61.75
CA THR A 454 -14.60 -3.86 -61.28
C THR A 454 -15.15 -4.19 -59.88
N SER A 455 -15.63 -3.17 -59.16
CA SER A 455 -16.24 -3.36 -57.83
C SER A 455 -17.36 -4.42 -57.78
N GLN A 456 -18.21 -4.39 -58.80
CA GLN A 456 -19.30 -5.36 -58.92
C GLN A 456 -18.80 -6.78 -59.20
N GLU A 457 -17.79 -6.94 -60.05
CA GLU A 457 -17.17 -8.25 -60.34
C GLU A 457 -16.49 -8.86 -59.12
N VAL A 458 -15.78 -8.04 -58.30
CA VAL A 458 -15.17 -8.46 -57.07
C VAL A 458 -16.21 -8.98 -56.09
N ILE A 459 -17.29 -8.23 -55.84
CA ILE A 459 -18.38 -8.62 -54.97
C ILE A 459 -18.98 -9.94 -55.43
N SER A 460 -19.25 -10.06 -56.73
CA SER A 460 -19.85 -11.28 -57.33
C SER A 460 -18.92 -12.48 -57.19
N ALA A 461 -17.62 -12.30 -57.47
CA ALA A 461 -16.64 -13.37 -57.40
C ALA A 461 -16.43 -13.91 -55.95
N ILE A 462 -16.35 -12.99 -54.98
CA ILE A 462 -16.17 -13.34 -53.55
C ILE A 462 -17.44 -13.98 -53.01
N SER A 463 -18.62 -13.40 -53.33
CA SER A 463 -19.90 -13.98 -52.91
C SER A 463 -20.17 -15.38 -53.51
N ALA A 464 -19.74 -15.65 -54.74
CA ALA A 464 -19.86 -16.94 -55.40
C ALA A 464 -18.99 -18.04 -54.77
N LYS A 465 -17.83 -17.67 -54.16
CA LYS A 465 -16.99 -18.62 -53.41
C LYS A 465 -17.57 -19.00 -52.04
N GLY A 466 -18.51 -18.20 -51.54
CA GLY A 466 -18.95 -18.27 -50.15
C GLY A 466 -18.00 -17.50 -49.24
N ILE A 467 -18.56 -16.86 -48.23
CA ILE A 467 -17.82 -16.09 -47.24
C ILE A 467 -17.89 -16.85 -45.93
N SER A 468 -16.73 -17.16 -45.38
CA SER A 468 -16.62 -17.91 -44.13
C SER A 468 -16.97 -17.03 -42.91
N SER A 469 -17.33 -17.70 -41.80
CA SER A 469 -17.58 -17.00 -40.53
C SER A 469 -16.34 -16.24 -40.01
N SER A 470 -15.11 -16.75 -40.26
CA SER A 470 -13.88 -16.05 -39.90
C SER A 470 -13.68 -14.78 -40.73
N GLN A 471 -13.98 -14.80 -42.04
CA GLN A 471 -13.91 -13.62 -42.89
C GLN A 471 -14.95 -12.55 -42.48
N TYR A 472 -16.16 -12.94 -42.07
CA TYR A 472 -17.11 -12.01 -41.47
C TYR A 472 -16.61 -11.47 -40.12
N ALA A 473 -15.97 -12.30 -39.30
CA ALA A 473 -15.38 -11.85 -38.05
C ALA A 473 -14.28 -10.83 -38.30
N ASP A 474 -13.43 -11.00 -39.33
CA ASP A 474 -12.44 -10.02 -39.75
C ASP A 474 -13.06 -8.68 -40.18
N VAL A 475 -14.19 -8.72 -40.88
CA VAL A 475 -14.96 -7.49 -41.21
C VAL A 475 -15.51 -6.85 -39.95
N TYR A 476 -16.05 -7.65 -39.01
CA TYR A 476 -16.52 -7.13 -37.72
C TYR A 476 -15.38 -6.47 -36.96
N ASP A 477 -14.27 -7.17 -36.76
CA ASP A 477 -13.14 -6.69 -35.94
C ASP A 477 -12.44 -5.45 -36.56
N ASN A 478 -12.34 -5.35 -37.89
CA ASN A 478 -11.66 -4.24 -38.58
C ASN A 478 -12.55 -3.04 -38.91
N TYR A 479 -13.86 -3.20 -39.03
CA TYR A 479 -14.77 -2.15 -39.53
C TYR A 479 -15.96 -1.90 -38.63
N VAL A 480 -16.54 -2.93 -38.03
CA VAL A 480 -17.70 -2.77 -37.15
C VAL A 480 -17.20 -2.43 -35.73
N ALA A 481 -16.27 -3.22 -35.21
CA ALA A 481 -15.64 -2.95 -33.89
C ALA A 481 -14.78 -1.67 -33.91
N SER A 482 -14.12 -1.35 -35.05
CA SER A 482 -13.34 -0.12 -35.19
C SER A 482 -14.18 1.13 -35.35
N SER A 483 -15.45 1.02 -35.78
CA SER A 483 -16.42 2.12 -35.76
C SER A 483 -17.14 2.26 -34.41
N ALA A 484 -16.94 1.31 -33.52
CA ALA A 484 -17.39 1.37 -32.14
C ALA A 484 -16.45 2.28 -31.32
N SER A 485 -16.91 2.70 -30.17
CA SER A 485 -16.09 3.43 -29.22
C SER A 485 -14.85 2.62 -28.82
N GLY A 486 -13.70 3.26 -28.68
CA GLY A 486 -12.50 2.66 -28.10
C GLY A 486 -12.55 2.50 -26.57
N SER A 487 -13.71 2.77 -25.94
CA SER A 487 -13.94 2.72 -24.51
C SER A 487 -14.94 1.63 -24.12
N THR A 488 -15.21 1.48 -22.85
CA THR A 488 -16.26 0.63 -22.28
C THR A 488 -17.18 1.47 -21.39
N TYR A 489 -18.37 0.96 -21.10
CA TYR A 489 -19.32 1.59 -20.18
C TYR A 489 -18.68 1.91 -18.83
N ASN A 490 -18.02 0.93 -18.21
CA ASN A 490 -17.35 1.13 -16.91
C ASN A 490 -16.19 2.14 -16.99
N ASN A 491 -15.40 2.12 -18.06
CA ASN A 491 -14.33 3.10 -18.25
C ASN A 491 -14.88 4.51 -18.42
N ASN A 492 -16.02 4.67 -19.08
CA ASN A 492 -16.67 5.97 -19.22
C ASN A 492 -17.17 6.48 -17.88
N LEU A 493 -17.85 5.64 -17.10
CA LEU A 493 -18.30 6.01 -15.76
C LEU A 493 -17.12 6.41 -14.85
N LYS A 494 -16.03 5.64 -14.88
CA LYS A 494 -14.81 5.97 -14.14
C LYS A 494 -14.21 7.32 -14.59
N LYS A 495 -14.11 7.58 -15.89
CA LYS A 495 -13.63 8.87 -16.43
C LYS A 495 -14.51 10.05 -16.03
N LEU A 496 -15.81 9.84 -15.88
CA LEU A 496 -16.77 10.85 -15.43
C LEU A 496 -16.74 11.07 -13.92
N GLY A 497 -15.99 10.25 -13.18
CA GLY A 497 -15.96 10.31 -11.71
C GLY A 497 -17.23 9.76 -11.05
N TYR A 498 -17.99 8.92 -11.78
CA TYR A 498 -19.14 8.21 -11.20
C TYR A 498 -18.66 7.17 -10.19
N VAL A 499 -19.32 7.14 -9.06
CA VAL A 499 -19.01 6.25 -7.95
C VAL A 499 -20.30 5.63 -7.41
N ASP A 500 -20.31 4.32 -7.28
CA ASP A 500 -21.32 3.62 -6.51
C ASP A 500 -20.94 3.65 -5.03
N LYS A 501 -21.76 4.30 -4.19
CA LYS A 501 -21.54 4.40 -2.74
C LYS A 501 -21.47 3.03 -2.05
N ASP A 502 -22.08 2.01 -2.63
CA ASP A 502 -22.04 0.64 -2.09
C ASP A 502 -20.76 -0.12 -2.48
N SER A 503 -19.97 0.42 -3.41
CA SER A 503 -18.75 -0.19 -3.94
C SER A 503 -17.51 0.69 -3.70
N PRO A 504 -17.02 0.80 -2.44
CA PRO A 504 -15.81 1.56 -2.15
C PRO A 504 -14.58 0.93 -2.84
N SER A 505 -13.57 1.74 -3.15
CA SER A 505 -12.28 1.27 -3.69
C SER A 505 -11.35 0.75 -2.58
N ALA A 506 -11.50 1.28 -1.36
CA ALA A 506 -10.83 0.81 -0.16
C ALA A 506 -11.67 1.10 1.09
N ILE A 507 -11.44 0.29 2.13
CA ILE A 507 -12.04 0.45 3.45
C ILE A 507 -10.90 0.58 4.47
N ASN A 508 -10.86 1.69 5.19
CA ASN A 508 -9.91 1.95 6.26
C ASN A 508 -10.59 1.78 7.62
N ILE A 509 -10.15 0.82 8.41
CA ILE A 509 -10.69 0.53 9.74
C ILE A 509 -9.68 1.01 10.78
N TYR A 510 -10.10 1.96 11.61
CA TYR A 510 -9.29 2.53 12.68
C TYR A 510 -9.60 1.82 13.99
N ALA A 511 -8.59 1.19 14.58
CA ALA A 511 -8.74 0.54 15.88
C ALA A 511 -8.82 1.58 17.01
N SER A 512 -9.62 1.29 18.04
CA SER A 512 -9.73 2.15 19.23
C SER A 512 -8.54 2.02 20.19
N SER A 513 -7.80 0.88 20.13
CA SER A 513 -6.54 0.66 20.85
C SER A 513 -5.67 -0.35 20.12
N PHE A 514 -4.42 -0.49 20.55
CA PHE A 514 -3.50 -1.50 19.98
C PHE A 514 -4.02 -2.94 20.19
N GLU A 515 -4.53 -3.26 21.36
CA GLU A 515 -5.06 -4.56 21.67
C GLU A 515 -6.31 -4.91 20.84
N ASN A 516 -7.11 -3.90 20.50
CA ASN A 516 -8.32 -4.06 19.71
C ASN A 516 -8.05 -4.34 18.23
N LYS A 517 -6.85 -4.07 17.74
CA LYS A 517 -6.45 -4.41 16.38
C LYS A 517 -6.47 -5.92 16.13
N ASP A 518 -5.96 -6.71 17.08
CA ASP A 518 -6.00 -8.17 16.98
C ASP A 518 -7.45 -8.69 17.02
N GLN A 519 -8.34 -7.99 17.74
CA GLN A 519 -9.77 -8.32 17.78
C GLN A 519 -10.45 -8.00 16.45
N ILE A 520 -10.06 -6.90 15.78
CA ILE A 520 -10.56 -6.57 14.43
C ILE A 520 -10.11 -7.64 13.43
N SER A 521 -8.85 -8.06 13.50
CA SER A 521 -8.33 -9.17 12.68
C SER A 521 -9.10 -10.45 12.88
N ALA A 522 -9.39 -10.81 14.15
CA ALA A 522 -10.21 -11.98 14.48
C ALA A 522 -11.65 -11.86 13.94
N CYS A 523 -12.25 -10.67 13.95
CA CYS A 523 -13.57 -10.44 13.34
C CYS A 523 -13.56 -10.62 11.82
N ILE A 524 -12.46 -10.23 11.15
CA ILE A 524 -12.30 -10.44 9.70
C ILE A 524 -12.08 -11.92 9.40
N ASP A 525 -11.31 -12.64 10.23
CA ASP A 525 -11.10 -14.08 10.10
C ASP A 525 -12.43 -14.84 10.31
N ASP A 526 -13.25 -14.45 11.28
CA ASP A 526 -14.59 -15.01 11.50
C ASP A 526 -15.52 -14.74 10.28
N TYR A 527 -15.49 -13.54 9.71
CA TYR A 527 -16.19 -13.22 8.47
C TYR A 527 -15.73 -14.14 7.33
N ASN A 528 -14.42 -14.29 7.14
CA ASN A 528 -13.84 -15.12 6.08
C ASN A 528 -14.18 -16.61 6.24
N ALA A 529 -14.36 -17.09 7.47
CA ALA A 529 -14.74 -18.48 7.76
C ALA A 529 -16.18 -18.80 7.29
N ASP A 530 -17.07 -17.79 7.33
CA ASP A 530 -18.47 -17.92 6.96
C ASP A 530 -18.74 -17.47 5.49
N ALA A 531 -17.84 -16.68 4.89
CA ALA A 531 -17.97 -16.14 3.56
C ALA A 531 -17.70 -17.19 2.45
N ALA A 532 -18.33 -17.04 1.30
CA ALA A 532 -17.95 -17.81 0.12
C ALA A 532 -16.53 -17.43 -0.35
N GLU A 533 -15.83 -18.34 -1.04
CA GLU A 533 -14.44 -18.16 -1.46
C GLU A 533 -14.18 -16.83 -2.21
N ASN A 534 -15.15 -16.37 -3.01
CA ASN A 534 -15.05 -15.11 -3.76
C ASN A 534 -15.39 -13.86 -2.92
N ASP A 535 -15.91 -14.04 -1.71
CA ASP A 535 -16.33 -12.97 -0.82
C ASP A 535 -15.36 -12.78 0.36
N GLN A 536 -14.35 -13.62 0.44
CA GLN A 536 -13.30 -13.52 1.47
C GLN A 536 -12.48 -12.27 1.28
N ILE A 537 -12.08 -11.67 2.41
CA ILE A 537 -11.32 -10.41 2.46
C ILE A 537 -9.86 -10.69 2.77
N SER A 538 -8.98 -10.17 1.92
CA SER A 538 -7.54 -10.13 2.15
C SER A 538 -7.12 -8.69 2.45
N TYR A 539 -6.27 -8.50 3.45
CA TYR A 539 -5.75 -7.18 3.82
C TYR A 539 -4.29 -7.28 4.25
N THR A 540 -3.59 -6.15 4.22
CA THR A 540 -2.21 -6.06 4.70
C THR A 540 -2.13 -5.15 5.91
N ASP A 541 -1.59 -5.68 7.01
CA ASP A 541 -1.30 -4.92 8.21
C ASP A 541 0.14 -4.39 8.22
N TYR A 542 0.35 -3.24 7.60
CA TYR A 542 1.68 -2.60 7.55
C TYR A 542 2.25 -2.27 8.93
N VAL A 543 1.40 -1.79 9.83
CA VAL A 543 1.82 -1.38 11.18
C VAL A 543 2.16 -2.58 12.03
N GLY A 544 1.38 -3.65 11.96
CA GLY A 544 1.66 -4.91 12.65
C GLY A 544 3.00 -5.49 12.24
N LEU A 545 3.30 -5.51 10.95
CA LEU A 545 4.59 -5.98 10.40
C LEU A 545 5.77 -5.17 10.94
N LEU A 546 5.69 -3.84 10.90
CA LEU A 546 6.74 -2.96 11.41
C LEU A 546 6.91 -3.09 12.92
N MET A 547 5.80 -3.11 13.68
CA MET A 547 5.82 -3.18 15.14
C MET A 547 6.29 -4.55 15.65
N SER A 548 5.95 -5.64 14.98
CA SER A 548 6.45 -6.98 15.32
C SER A 548 7.99 -7.03 15.24
N SER A 549 8.58 -6.43 14.22
CA SER A 549 10.04 -6.33 14.07
C SER A 549 10.67 -5.50 15.18
N ILE A 550 10.09 -4.33 15.51
CA ILE A 550 10.56 -3.46 16.59
C ILE A 550 10.45 -4.18 17.94
N THR A 551 9.33 -4.82 18.22
CA THR A 551 9.09 -5.59 19.45
C THR A 551 10.10 -6.73 19.61
N THR A 552 10.41 -7.42 18.53
CA THR A 552 11.42 -8.49 18.52
C THR A 552 12.81 -7.96 18.89
N ILE A 553 13.22 -6.82 18.33
CA ILE A 553 14.50 -6.17 18.65
C ILE A 553 14.53 -5.73 20.13
N ILE A 554 13.46 -5.11 20.62
CA ILE A 554 13.34 -4.67 22.01
C ILE A 554 13.41 -5.86 22.96
N ASN A 555 12.70 -6.95 22.67
CA ASN A 555 12.74 -8.16 23.46
C ASN A 555 14.14 -8.79 23.46
N ALA A 556 14.83 -8.84 22.32
CA ALA A 556 16.20 -9.35 22.23
C ALA A 556 17.15 -8.53 23.11
N ILE A 557 17.09 -7.20 23.01
CA ILE A 557 17.89 -6.30 23.86
C ILE A 557 17.55 -6.52 25.34
N SER A 558 16.27 -6.61 25.67
CA SER A 558 15.79 -6.81 27.06
C SER A 558 16.29 -8.14 27.62
N TYR A 559 16.23 -9.24 26.87
CA TYR A 559 16.75 -10.54 27.32
C TYR A 559 18.26 -10.51 27.55
N VAL A 560 19.03 -9.82 26.70
CA VAL A 560 20.47 -9.65 26.90
C VAL A 560 20.74 -8.88 28.19
N LEU A 561 20.03 -7.77 28.44
CA LEU A 561 20.17 -6.99 29.66
C LEU A 561 19.77 -7.78 30.91
N ILE A 562 18.66 -8.53 30.84
CA ILE A 562 18.23 -9.45 31.92
C ILE A 562 19.32 -10.49 32.20
N GLY A 563 19.96 -11.04 31.16
CA GLY A 563 21.07 -11.97 31.29
C GLY A 563 22.27 -11.36 32.07
N PHE A 564 22.67 -10.14 31.73
CA PHE A 564 23.73 -9.44 32.45
C PHE A 564 23.36 -9.18 33.94
N VAL A 565 22.12 -8.74 34.18
CA VAL A 565 21.62 -8.54 35.55
C VAL A 565 21.60 -9.86 36.32
N ALA A 566 21.14 -10.97 35.72
CA ALA A 566 21.11 -12.28 36.35
C ALA A 566 22.53 -12.75 36.78
N ILE A 567 23.53 -12.58 35.90
CA ILE A 567 24.95 -12.88 36.22
C ILE A 567 25.42 -12.01 37.39
N SER A 568 25.13 -10.71 37.39
CA SER A 568 25.47 -9.81 38.48
C SER A 568 24.85 -10.20 39.80
N LEU A 569 23.57 -10.62 39.78
CA LEU A 569 22.87 -11.11 40.96
C LEU A 569 23.47 -12.43 41.54
N VAL A 570 23.88 -13.36 40.66
CA VAL A 570 24.57 -14.58 41.06
C VAL A 570 25.89 -14.25 41.76
N VAL A 571 26.71 -13.36 41.17
CA VAL A 571 27.99 -12.94 41.78
C VAL A 571 27.74 -12.26 43.12
N SER A 572 26.75 -11.39 43.22
CA SER A 572 26.38 -10.72 44.49
C SER A 572 25.92 -11.73 45.57
N SER A 573 25.12 -12.74 45.16
CA SER A 573 24.67 -13.79 46.07
C SER A 573 25.83 -14.62 46.64
N ILE A 574 26.82 -14.97 45.81
CA ILE A 574 28.04 -15.65 46.25
C ILE A 574 28.81 -14.78 47.24
N MET A 575 28.97 -13.48 46.97
CA MET A 575 29.64 -12.57 47.85
C MET A 575 28.96 -12.42 49.20
N ILE A 576 27.61 -12.34 49.21
CA ILE A 576 26.80 -12.35 50.44
C ILE A 576 27.05 -13.65 51.24
N GLY A 577 27.05 -14.78 50.55
CA GLY A 577 27.34 -16.08 51.19
C GLY A 577 28.73 -16.13 51.86
N ILE A 578 29.75 -15.56 51.22
CA ILE A 578 31.11 -15.45 51.74
C ILE A 578 31.15 -14.54 53.00
N ILE A 579 30.51 -13.37 52.91
CA ILE A 579 30.47 -12.37 54.01
C ILE A 579 29.73 -12.99 55.22
N THR A 580 28.57 -13.63 54.99
CA THR A 580 27.81 -14.33 56.03
C THR A 580 28.64 -15.48 56.67
N TYR A 581 29.41 -16.21 55.86
CA TYR A 581 30.30 -17.24 56.31
C TYR A 581 31.41 -16.66 57.24
N ILE A 582 32.03 -15.55 56.88
CA ILE A 582 33.02 -14.86 57.72
C ILE A 582 32.39 -14.40 59.03
N SER A 583 31.17 -13.77 58.96
CA SER A 583 30.41 -13.36 60.15
C SER A 583 30.15 -14.51 61.11
N VAL A 584 29.77 -15.69 60.60
CA VAL A 584 29.60 -16.89 61.38
C VAL A 584 30.88 -17.33 62.07
N LEU A 585 32.04 -17.20 61.41
CA LEU A 585 33.34 -17.53 61.99
C LEU A 585 33.73 -16.55 63.13
N GLU A 586 33.50 -15.27 62.96
CA GLU A 586 33.78 -14.23 63.96
C GLU A 586 32.90 -14.39 65.21
N ARG A 587 31.62 -14.79 65.01
CA ARG A 587 30.66 -15.00 66.12
C ARG A 587 30.65 -16.43 66.65
N THR A 588 31.70 -17.25 66.39
CA THR A 588 31.76 -18.66 66.82
C THR A 588 31.60 -18.79 68.34
N LYS A 589 32.15 -17.87 69.12
CA LYS A 589 32.06 -17.84 70.57
C LYS A 589 30.63 -17.59 71.10
N GLU A 590 29.90 -16.66 70.47
CA GLU A 590 28.50 -16.37 70.78
C GLU A 590 27.59 -17.57 70.44
N ILE A 591 27.84 -18.25 69.31
CA ILE A 591 27.15 -19.49 68.94
C ILE A 591 27.39 -20.60 70.00
N GLY A 592 28.65 -20.69 70.47
CA GLY A 592 29.03 -21.63 71.54
C GLY A 592 28.27 -21.39 72.84
N ILE A 593 28.15 -20.13 73.28
CA ILE A 593 27.41 -19.70 74.45
C ILE A 593 25.94 -20.06 74.32
N LEU A 594 25.29 -19.67 73.21
CA LEU A 594 23.87 -19.96 72.96
C LEU A 594 23.57 -21.47 72.97
N ARG A 595 24.44 -22.28 72.41
CA ARG A 595 24.29 -23.73 72.43
C ARG A 595 24.54 -24.38 73.78
N SER A 596 25.46 -23.80 74.58
CA SER A 596 25.70 -24.31 75.97
C SER A 596 24.58 -23.99 76.96
N ILE A 597 23.79 -22.90 76.67
CA ILE A 597 22.56 -22.60 77.46
C ILE A 597 21.37 -23.40 76.99
N GLY A 598 21.48 -24.23 75.93
CA GLY A 598 20.44 -25.15 75.46
C GLY A 598 19.76 -24.83 74.16
N ALA A 599 20.21 -23.89 73.40
CA ALA A 599 19.67 -23.61 72.09
C ALA A 599 19.88 -24.80 71.13
N SER A 600 18.81 -25.19 70.39
CA SER A 600 18.87 -26.26 69.43
C SER A 600 19.64 -25.85 68.15
N LYS A 601 20.11 -26.79 67.32
CA LYS A 601 20.72 -26.53 66.02
C LYS A 601 19.78 -25.76 65.11
N GLN A 602 18.48 -26.02 65.20
CA GLN A 602 17.47 -25.35 64.39
C GLN A 602 17.27 -23.89 64.79
N ASP A 603 17.38 -23.59 66.11
CA ASP A 603 17.24 -22.21 66.56
C ASP A 603 18.41 -21.36 66.13
N ILE A 604 19.66 -21.86 66.16
CA ILE A 604 20.82 -21.18 65.61
C ILE A 604 20.67 -20.91 64.11
N SER A 605 20.29 -21.92 63.32
CA SER A 605 20.06 -21.75 61.89
C SER A 605 18.96 -20.73 61.60
N ARG A 606 17.85 -20.74 62.38
CA ARG A 606 16.77 -19.73 62.21
C ARG A 606 17.21 -18.30 62.49
N VAL A 607 18.05 -18.09 63.47
CA VAL A 607 18.61 -16.75 63.78
C VAL A 607 19.39 -16.23 62.62
N PHE A 608 20.35 -17.00 62.07
CA PHE A 608 21.15 -16.59 60.92
C PHE A 608 20.32 -16.44 59.63
N ASN A 609 19.33 -17.32 59.43
CA ASN A 609 18.40 -17.17 58.27
C ASN A 609 17.49 -15.95 58.42
N ALA A 610 17.10 -15.56 59.63
CA ALA A 610 16.37 -14.31 59.87
C ALA A 610 17.25 -13.09 59.64
N GLU A 611 18.53 -13.15 60.08
CA GLU A 611 19.53 -12.08 59.79
C GLU A 611 19.68 -11.86 58.27
N THR A 612 19.92 -12.92 57.48
CA THR A 612 20.04 -12.83 56.01
C THR A 612 18.78 -12.33 55.35
N LEU A 613 17.56 -12.68 55.83
CA LEU A 613 16.31 -12.14 55.34
C LEU A 613 16.18 -10.63 55.58
N ILE A 614 16.56 -10.18 56.79
CA ILE A 614 16.58 -8.72 57.14
C ILE A 614 17.59 -7.98 56.27
N GLU A 615 18.79 -8.56 56.10
CA GLU A 615 19.80 -8.00 55.19
C GLU A 615 19.29 -7.86 53.75
N GLY A 616 18.64 -8.91 53.22
CA GLY A 616 18.05 -8.91 51.90
C GLY A 616 16.91 -7.90 51.72
N PHE A 617 16.06 -7.76 52.73
CA PHE A 617 15.01 -6.76 52.74
C PHE A 617 15.58 -5.31 52.76
N THR A 618 16.50 -5.05 53.66
CA THR A 618 17.12 -3.71 53.82
C THR A 618 17.91 -3.35 52.56
N ALA A 619 18.68 -4.28 52.00
CA ALA A 619 19.40 -4.10 50.74
C ALA A 619 18.46 -3.85 49.57
N GLY A 620 17.38 -4.60 49.47
CA GLY A 620 16.37 -4.40 48.42
C GLY A 620 15.70 -3.02 48.50
N VAL A 621 15.28 -2.62 49.72
CA VAL A 621 14.67 -1.29 49.95
C VAL A 621 15.69 -0.17 49.64
N MET A 622 16.94 -0.32 50.07
CA MET A 622 17.99 0.66 49.81
C MET A 622 18.28 0.76 48.29
N GLY A 623 18.33 -0.36 47.59
CA GLY A 623 18.46 -0.41 46.12
C GLY A 623 17.34 0.34 45.41
N ILE A 624 16.10 0.14 45.82
CA ILE A 624 14.94 0.87 45.28
C ILE A 624 15.05 2.38 45.51
N LEU A 625 15.43 2.79 46.75
CA LEU A 625 15.64 4.22 47.08
C LEU A 625 16.74 4.85 46.21
N CYS A 626 17.87 4.17 46.05
CA CYS A 626 18.94 4.60 45.16
C CYS A 626 18.46 4.73 43.72
N THR A 627 17.70 3.78 43.22
CA THR A 627 17.13 3.81 41.85
C THR A 627 16.23 5.01 41.68
N LEU A 628 15.32 5.29 42.62
CA LEU A 628 14.42 6.46 42.55
C LEU A 628 15.20 7.78 42.51
N ILE A 629 16.32 7.90 43.27
CA ILE A 629 17.18 9.07 43.25
C ILE A 629 17.89 9.21 41.90
N LEU A 630 18.37 8.08 41.33
CA LEU A 630 19.07 8.07 40.05
C LEU A 630 18.13 8.32 38.85
N LEU A 631 16.85 7.98 38.96
CA LEU A 631 15.86 8.25 37.88
C LEU A 631 15.74 9.76 37.58
N ILE A 632 15.99 10.66 38.56
CA ILE A 632 15.90 12.10 38.33
C ILE A 632 16.95 12.59 37.33
N PRO A 633 18.25 12.38 37.53
CA PRO A 633 19.24 12.81 36.53
C PRO A 633 19.17 12.00 35.22
N ILE A 634 18.80 10.71 35.29
CA ILE A 634 18.64 9.90 34.09
C ILE A 634 17.54 10.47 33.18
N ASN A 635 16.37 10.81 33.72
CA ASN A 635 15.30 11.41 32.95
C ASN A 635 15.67 12.78 32.38
N LEU A 636 16.43 13.58 33.11
CA LEU A 636 16.91 14.86 32.62
C LEU A 636 17.86 14.69 31.42
N ILE A 637 18.75 13.71 31.47
CA ILE A 637 19.65 13.37 30.37
C ILE A 637 18.85 12.80 29.17
N VAL A 638 17.91 11.89 29.41
CA VAL A 638 17.08 11.30 28.36
C VAL A 638 16.29 12.39 27.65
N HIS A 639 15.61 13.28 28.38
CA HIS A 639 14.83 14.35 27.75
C HIS A 639 15.74 15.33 26.97
N HIS A 640 16.95 15.59 27.45
CA HIS A 640 17.88 16.46 26.73
C HIS A 640 18.43 15.84 25.44
N LEU A 641 18.74 14.54 25.46
CA LEU A 641 19.29 13.83 24.30
C LEU A 641 18.23 13.49 23.24
N THR A 642 17.02 13.12 23.66
CA THR A 642 15.96 12.69 22.76
C THR A 642 15.06 13.85 22.29
N GLY A 643 15.02 14.96 23.03
CA GLY A 643 14.09 16.06 22.81
C GLY A 643 12.62 15.67 23.12
N LEU A 644 12.36 14.48 23.68
CA LEU A 644 11.04 13.94 23.97
C LEU A 644 10.74 13.98 25.47
N PRO A 645 9.93 14.92 25.97
CA PRO A 645 9.61 15.01 27.41
C PRO A 645 8.73 13.84 27.91
N THR A 646 8.07 13.12 27.02
CA THR A 646 7.24 11.96 27.33
C THR A 646 8.03 10.68 27.56
N LEU A 647 9.26 10.58 27.04
CA LEU A 647 10.13 9.43 27.22
C LEU A 647 10.81 9.49 28.58
N SER A 648 10.26 8.83 29.58
CA SER A 648 10.80 8.82 30.94
C SER A 648 11.03 7.40 31.44
N ALA A 649 12.19 7.17 32.07
CA ALA A 649 12.42 5.95 32.81
C ALA A 649 11.58 5.95 34.11
N ILE A 650 10.79 4.93 34.31
CA ILE A 650 9.93 4.77 35.50
C ILE A 650 10.22 3.43 36.17
N LEU A 651 10.04 3.35 37.46
CA LEU A 651 10.10 2.12 38.21
C LEU A 651 8.67 1.69 38.59
N PRO A 652 8.10 0.64 37.94
CA PRO A 652 6.77 0.14 38.28
C PRO A 652 6.73 -0.34 39.72
N VAL A 653 5.67 -0.01 40.47
CA VAL A 653 5.51 -0.40 41.88
C VAL A 653 5.56 -1.92 42.04
N LEU A 654 4.88 -2.67 41.16
CA LEU A 654 4.91 -4.12 41.17
C LEU A 654 6.32 -4.67 40.92
N GLY A 655 7.07 -4.06 39.99
CA GLY A 655 8.48 -4.39 39.72
C GLY A 655 9.37 -4.13 40.92
N ALA A 656 9.20 -3.00 41.63
CA ALA A 656 9.94 -2.69 42.85
C ALA A 656 9.70 -3.74 43.94
N ILE A 657 8.47 -4.15 44.20
CA ILE A 657 8.11 -5.19 45.14
C ILE A 657 8.77 -6.52 44.76
N LEU A 658 8.68 -6.89 43.46
CA LEU A 658 9.27 -8.14 42.97
C LEU A 658 10.80 -8.15 43.16
N LEU A 659 11.48 -7.03 42.90
CA LEU A 659 12.93 -6.93 43.09
C LEU A 659 13.34 -7.05 44.55
N ILE A 660 12.55 -6.49 45.50
CA ILE A 660 12.78 -6.71 46.93
C ILE A 660 12.63 -8.19 47.30
N LEU A 661 11.60 -8.85 46.79
CA LEU A 661 11.39 -10.29 47.02
C LEU A 661 12.52 -11.15 46.43
N ILE A 662 13.01 -10.79 45.23
CA ILE A 662 14.16 -11.46 44.60
C ILE A 662 15.42 -11.27 45.48
N SER A 663 15.66 -10.04 45.97
CA SER A 663 16.77 -9.73 46.86
C SER A 663 16.71 -10.61 48.15
N MET A 664 15.56 -10.66 48.80
CA MET A 664 15.34 -11.52 49.98
C MET A 664 15.56 -13.02 49.69
N ALA A 665 15.06 -13.51 48.54
CA ALA A 665 15.24 -14.89 48.13
C ALA A 665 16.71 -15.26 47.90
N LEU A 666 17.44 -14.38 47.18
CA LEU A 666 18.84 -14.61 46.88
C LEU A 666 19.74 -14.56 48.15
N THR A 667 19.50 -13.62 49.03
CA THR A 667 20.22 -13.54 50.32
C THR A 667 19.90 -14.72 51.24
N PHE A 668 18.64 -15.15 51.26
CA PHE A 668 18.23 -16.37 52.00
C PHE A 668 18.93 -17.63 51.46
N ILE A 669 18.95 -17.82 50.14
CA ILE A 669 19.65 -18.94 49.48
C ILE A 669 21.15 -18.92 49.82
N ALA A 670 21.78 -17.73 49.66
CA ALA A 670 23.20 -17.53 49.98
C ALA A 670 23.52 -17.83 51.44
N GLY A 671 22.60 -17.53 52.37
CA GLY A 671 22.74 -17.72 53.81
C GLY A 671 22.53 -19.17 54.28
N LEU A 672 21.89 -20.04 53.48
CA LEU A 672 21.58 -21.43 53.87
C LEU A 672 22.83 -22.25 54.24
N ILE A 673 23.90 -22.13 53.47
CA ILE A 673 25.14 -22.88 53.73
C ILE A 673 25.82 -22.36 54.99
N PRO A 674 26.08 -21.05 55.17
CA PRO A 674 26.69 -20.50 56.39
C PRO A 674 25.85 -20.77 57.63
N SER A 675 24.53 -20.63 57.61
CA SER A 675 23.64 -20.88 58.73
C SER A 675 23.63 -22.36 59.14
N GLY A 676 23.69 -23.27 58.16
CA GLY A 676 23.84 -24.70 58.42
C GLY A 676 25.18 -25.08 59.04
N MET A 677 26.26 -24.35 58.64
CA MET A 677 27.58 -24.53 59.29
C MET A 677 27.61 -23.97 60.69
N ALA A 678 27.00 -22.80 60.94
CA ALA A 678 26.83 -22.23 62.28
C ALA A 678 26.13 -23.23 63.24
N ALA A 679 25.03 -23.85 62.78
CA ALA A 679 24.26 -24.80 63.51
C ALA A 679 25.02 -26.10 63.85
N LYS A 680 26.04 -26.47 63.08
CA LYS A 680 26.85 -27.67 63.27
C LYS A 680 28.08 -27.48 64.19
N LYS A 681 28.45 -26.24 64.58
CA LYS A 681 29.60 -25.96 65.45
C LYS A 681 29.44 -26.63 66.82
N ASP A 682 30.52 -27.28 67.28
CA ASP A 682 30.58 -27.91 68.59
C ASP A 682 30.71 -26.84 69.67
N PRO A 683 29.83 -26.82 70.71
CA PRO A 683 29.87 -25.83 71.78
C PRO A 683 31.22 -25.80 72.53
N VAL A 684 31.79 -26.99 72.76
CA VAL A 684 33.06 -27.11 73.52
C VAL A 684 34.23 -26.50 72.69
N VAL A 685 34.30 -26.78 71.43
CA VAL A 685 35.33 -26.24 70.51
C VAL A 685 35.14 -24.75 70.34
N ALA A 686 33.90 -24.30 70.18
CA ALA A 686 33.55 -22.89 69.98
C ALA A 686 33.90 -21.99 71.17
N LEU A 687 33.83 -22.51 72.39
CA LEU A 687 34.21 -21.79 73.64
C LEU A 687 35.71 -21.81 73.89
N ARG A 688 36.47 -22.69 73.25
CA ARG A 688 37.94 -22.88 73.43
C ARG A 688 38.79 -22.11 72.39
N THR A 689 38.17 -21.61 71.31
CA THR A 689 38.83 -20.78 70.31
C THR A 689 39.08 -19.40 70.89
N GLU A 690 40.36 -18.98 71.00
CA GLU A 690 40.79 -17.62 71.35
C GLU A 690 40.41 -16.61 70.25
#